data_f2c319fe65f933089533b9b6ca6e6a9e
#
_entry.id   f2c319fe65f933089533b9b6ca6e6a9e
#
_cell.length_a   1.000
_cell.length_b   1.000
_cell.length_c   1.000
_cell.angle_alpha   90.00
_cell.angle_beta   90.00
_cell.angle_gamma   90.00
#
_symmetry.space_group_name_H-M   'P 1'
#
loop_
_entity.id
_entity.type
_entity.pdbx_description
1 polymer ?
#
loop_
_entity_poly.entity_id
_entity_poly.type
_entity_poly.pdbx_seq_one_letter_code
_entity_poly.pdbx_strand_id
1 'polypeptide(L)'
;PPPQPELPQHDAPREAQPPSGTREMTPDRTQRDGVPESVQRVQAAMDEAYQNGLEAYQAGRFQEAKEGFDRAVDMVLSSGIDLDQYAGLRAAFDTMVADISDMDADLYRQDTPPDGGENASPLDSLKDITTFLSPEEAEKEREKIQKVVGAISYDIPITLNPKVLGFIEAFQTRIRREFEAGLKRSGGYLPLIKSIFREEGLPEDLAYMAHQESAFKNTAYSRARARGMWQFMSFTGKKYGLRIDPWVDERGDFEKATRAAARYLKDLHERYDDWYLAMAAYNAGEGKIDRAIARARTRDFWALCKTKHIRAETKSYVPAILASILIDKSPEDYGFKVDLDEPLRWERVDIDQPTDLQVIADGAKADLEAIRFLNPELRGLVTPPNVGRYSARVPVGVKDDLISHLTTVPTEKRVSWTVHEVKNGETFTSVSRRYKVPVRALVDANPRYAGKRLRHGWLLNVPLVAGAPVQTAAASDRPTYEQGERVVHKVRKGENLQQVAGRYRTTIANLKRWNRLGSTVIRPGQRLVAYYGEKGDGPNIDVNPGTPVTVAAGRIEYRVQQGDTLNSISRKFSAPLNDLLRWNNLSTGSVIHPGDRLFVGEAPAGGAAQGVSDGGAAAKAAEGSSTITYRVRKGDTLHRIARLYDVTVNQVIAWNGLSEQGVLIPGQVLKIER
;
A
#
# COMPACT_ATOMS: atom_id res chain seq x y z
N PRO A 1 78.47 -22.24 -8.65
CA PRO A 1 77.32 -21.54 -8.25
C PRO A 1 76.93 -20.53 -9.33
N PRO A 2 75.65 -20.49 -9.79
CA PRO A 2 75.22 -19.56 -10.81
C PRO A 2 74.91 -18.16 -10.15
N PRO A 3 74.94 -17.06 -10.92
CA PRO A 3 74.79 -15.72 -10.41
C PRO A 3 73.32 -15.38 -10.09
N GLN A 4 73.17 -14.57 -9.07
CA GLN A 4 71.88 -14.03 -8.67
C GLN A 4 71.41 -12.92 -9.64
N PRO A 5 70.07 -12.74 -9.87
CA PRO A 5 69.60 -11.65 -10.67
C PRO A 5 69.47 -10.36 -9.81
N GLU A 6 69.81 -9.24 -10.44
CA GLU A 6 69.74 -7.88 -9.90
C GLU A 6 68.30 -7.43 -9.71
N LEU A 7 68.05 -6.73 -8.58
CA LEU A 7 66.82 -6.04 -8.26
C LEU A 7 66.75 -4.69 -9.01
N PRO A 8 65.60 -4.31 -9.55
CA PRO A 8 65.44 -2.96 -10.12
C PRO A 8 65.27 -1.88 -9.04
N GLN A 9 65.89 -0.74 -9.29
CA GLN A 9 65.94 0.42 -8.43
C GLN A 9 64.57 1.09 -8.28
N HIS A 10 64.26 1.50 -7.07
CA HIS A 10 63.08 2.31 -6.69
C HIS A 10 63.18 3.73 -7.26
N ASP A 11 62.21 4.12 -8.08
CA ASP A 11 61.90 5.52 -8.33
C ASP A 11 60.95 6.06 -7.27
N ALA A 12 61.21 7.30 -6.78
CA ALA A 12 60.49 7.99 -5.73
C ALA A 12 59.06 8.33 -6.10
N PRO A 13 58.13 8.42 -5.12
CA PRO A 13 56.71 8.65 -5.39
C PRO A 13 56.46 10.11 -5.76
N ARG A 14 55.85 10.31 -6.93
CA ARG A 14 55.19 11.58 -7.29
C ARG A 14 53.95 11.78 -6.44
N GLU A 15 53.85 12.96 -5.82
CA GLU A 15 52.64 13.44 -5.15
C GLU A 15 51.46 13.39 -6.09
N ALA A 16 50.42 12.67 -5.69
CA ALA A 16 49.12 12.65 -6.36
C ALA A 16 48.27 13.83 -5.89
N GLN A 17 47.95 14.73 -6.81
CA GLN A 17 46.92 15.75 -6.62
C GLN A 17 45.54 15.06 -6.47
N PRO A 18 44.61 15.63 -5.64
CA PRO A 18 43.29 15.08 -5.46
C PRO A 18 42.46 15.31 -6.75
N PRO A 19 41.63 14.34 -7.15
CA PRO A 19 40.73 14.52 -8.28
C PRO A 19 39.62 15.48 -7.89
N SER A 20 39.66 16.68 -8.45
CA SER A 20 38.50 17.56 -8.58
C SER A 20 37.61 17.03 -9.68
N GLY A 21 36.42 16.63 -9.35
CA GLY A 21 35.41 16.23 -10.32
C GLY A 21 34.33 15.40 -9.68
N THR A 22 33.37 16.07 -9.04
CA THR A 22 32.01 15.54 -8.88
C THR A 22 31.46 15.25 -10.27
N ARG A 23 31.59 14.00 -10.71
CA ARG A 23 30.84 13.49 -11.83
C ARG A 23 29.40 13.39 -11.38
N GLU A 24 28.56 14.35 -11.75
CA GLU A 24 27.13 14.14 -11.89
C GLU A 24 26.95 12.86 -12.72
N MET A 25 26.37 11.83 -12.09
CA MET A 25 25.83 10.69 -12.80
C MET A 25 24.62 11.19 -13.59
N THR A 26 24.88 11.66 -14.81
CA THR A 26 23.80 11.74 -15.80
C THR A 26 23.36 10.31 -16.09
N PRO A 27 22.07 9.97 -15.92
CA PRO A 27 21.60 8.64 -16.27
C PRO A 27 21.81 8.42 -17.77
N ASP A 28 22.37 7.28 -18.11
CA ASP A 28 22.65 6.83 -19.46
C ASP A 28 21.40 6.96 -20.34
N ARG A 29 21.47 7.83 -21.34
CA ARG A 29 20.40 8.10 -22.30
C ARG A 29 20.01 6.90 -23.16
N THR A 30 20.84 5.86 -23.21
CA THR A 30 20.65 4.70 -24.10
C THR A 30 19.63 3.66 -23.60
N GLN A 31 19.17 3.74 -22.33
CA GLN A 31 18.11 2.85 -21.83
C GLN A 31 16.69 3.44 -21.88
N ARG A 32 16.51 4.67 -22.40
CA ARG A 32 15.18 5.30 -22.48
C ARG A 32 14.36 4.90 -23.70
N ASP A 33 14.98 4.36 -24.72
CA ASP A 33 14.31 3.95 -25.95
C ASP A 33 13.70 2.56 -25.80
N GLY A 34 12.48 2.50 -25.25
CA GLY A 34 11.72 1.25 -25.09
C GLY A 34 10.81 1.17 -23.85
N VAL A 35 10.98 2.06 -22.87
CA VAL A 35 10.11 2.09 -21.70
C VAL A 35 8.78 2.80 -22.03
N PRO A 36 7.61 2.18 -21.78
CA PRO A 36 6.32 2.81 -22.06
C PRO A 36 6.18 4.17 -21.39
N GLU A 37 5.55 5.13 -22.06
CA GLU A 37 5.31 6.47 -21.52
C GLU A 37 4.54 6.46 -20.19
N SER A 38 3.67 5.45 -19.99
CA SER A 38 2.97 5.27 -18.72
C SER A 38 3.91 4.95 -17.55
N VAL A 39 4.96 4.16 -17.79
CA VAL A 39 5.98 3.81 -16.80
C VAL A 39 6.86 5.02 -16.48
N GLN A 40 7.28 5.76 -17.52
CA GLN A 40 8.06 6.99 -17.32
C GLN A 40 7.28 8.04 -16.54
N ARG A 41 5.97 8.18 -16.77
CA ARG A 41 5.10 9.10 -16.02
C ARG A 41 4.95 8.69 -14.56
N VAL A 42 4.80 7.40 -14.28
CA VAL A 42 4.72 6.90 -12.90
C VAL A 42 6.05 7.13 -12.18
N GLN A 43 7.18 6.84 -12.83
CA GLN A 43 8.49 7.09 -12.24
C GLN A 43 8.71 8.57 -11.95
N ALA A 44 8.43 9.47 -12.90
CA ALA A 44 8.58 10.91 -12.70
C ALA A 44 7.69 11.44 -11.55
N ALA A 45 6.44 10.96 -11.47
CA ALA A 45 5.52 11.34 -10.39
C ALA A 45 5.95 10.79 -9.02
N MET A 46 6.49 9.57 -8.98
CA MET A 46 7.10 8.97 -7.79
C MET A 46 8.29 9.82 -7.32
N ASP A 47 9.21 10.15 -8.23
CA ASP A 47 10.41 10.94 -7.93
C ASP A 47 10.04 12.33 -7.42
N GLU A 48 9.08 13.02 -8.04
CA GLU A 48 8.58 14.31 -7.58
C GLU A 48 7.98 14.24 -6.18
N ALA A 49 7.13 13.26 -5.92
CA ALA A 49 6.51 13.09 -4.61
C ALA A 49 7.55 12.76 -3.53
N TYR A 50 8.56 11.96 -3.88
CA TYR A 50 9.68 11.61 -2.99
C TYR A 50 10.55 12.84 -2.68
N GLN A 51 10.92 13.64 -3.67
CA GLN A 51 11.70 14.86 -3.45
C GLN A 51 10.96 15.87 -2.58
N ASN A 52 9.66 16.07 -2.81
CA ASN A 52 8.82 16.89 -1.93
C ASN A 52 8.82 16.36 -0.47
N GLY A 53 8.81 15.03 -0.30
CA GLY A 53 8.95 14.39 1.01
C GLY A 53 10.29 14.65 1.65
N LEU A 54 11.39 14.55 0.90
CA LEU A 54 12.74 14.82 1.38
C LEU A 54 12.94 16.28 1.81
N GLU A 55 12.45 17.23 1.02
CA GLU A 55 12.51 18.66 1.36
C GLU A 55 11.75 18.95 2.67
N ALA A 56 10.58 18.36 2.84
CA ALA A 56 9.81 18.48 4.07
C ALA A 56 10.54 17.84 5.25
N TYR A 57 11.16 16.68 5.05
CA TYR A 57 11.96 15.97 6.07
C TYR A 57 13.16 16.81 6.54
N GLN A 58 13.95 17.35 5.59
CA GLN A 58 15.11 18.21 5.87
C GLN A 58 14.72 19.50 6.61
N ALA A 59 13.52 20.00 6.30
CA ALA A 59 12.96 21.17 7.00
C ALA A 59 12.33 20.86 8.36
N GLY A 60 12.38 19.59 8.83
CA GLY A 60 11.76 19.13 10.07
C GLY A 60 10.24 19.08 10.06
N ARG A 61 9.61 19.18 8.90
CA ARG A 61 8.16 19.07 8.70
C ARG A 61 7.75 17.61 8.49
N PHE A 62 7.93 16.80 9.53
CA PHE A 62 7.84 15.34 9.45
C PHE A 62 6.47 14.82 8.96
N GLN A 63 5.38 15.52 9.28
CA GLN A 63 4.05 15.12 8.81
C GLN A 63 3.88 15.32 7.28
N GLU A 64 4.37 16.45 6.75
CA GLU A 64 4.35 16.70 5.29
C GLU A 64 5.31 15.74 4.57
N ALA A 65 6.45 15.42 5.19
CA ALA A 65 7.40 14.43 4.69
C ALA A 65 6.73 13.06 4.53
N LYS A 66 6.06 12.59 5.60
CA LYS A 66 5.32 11.34 5.56
C LYS A 66 4.27 11.30 4.45
N GLU A 67 3.45 12.37 4.32
CA GLU A 67 2.44 12.47 3.26
C GLU A 67 3.07 12.47 1.86
N GLY A 68 4.26 13.05 1.70
CA GLY A 68 5.05 13.01 0.48
C GLY A 68 5.50 11.59 0.15
N PHE A 69 6.08 10.90 1.12
CA PHE A 69 6.56 9.53 0.97
C PHE A 69 5.42 8.52 0.77
N ASP A 70 4.32 8.65 1.52
CA ASP A 70 3.12 7.81 1.30
C ASP A 70 2.60 7.97 -0.13
N ARG A 71 2.53 9.21 -0.67
CA ARG A 71 2.13 9.44 -2.06
C ARG A 71 3.08 8.80 -3.06
N ALA A 72 4.39 8.90 -2.85
CA ALA A 72 5.38 8.32 -3.75
C ALA A 72 5.24 6.79 -3.85
N VAL A 73 5.07 6.13 -2.72
CA VAL A 73 4.84 4.67 -2.66
C VAL A 73 3.49 4.30 -3.28
N ASP A 74 2.42 5.00 -2.89
CA ASP A 74 1.06 4.68 -3.36
C ASP A 74 0.91 4.92 -4.88
N MET A 75 1.64 5.86 -5.48
CA MET A 75 1.65 6.08 -6.94
C MET A 75 2.14 4.86 -7.71
N VAL A 76 3.19 4.20 -7.25
CA VAL A 76 3.73 3.00 -7.89
C VAL A 76 2.79 1.82 -7.65
N LEU A 77 2.40 1.56 -6.40
CA LEU A 77 1.57 0.41 -6.04
C LEU A 77 0.16 0.46 -6.66
N SER A 78 -0.42 1.67 -6.84
CA SER A 78 -1.74 1.85 -7.45
C SER A 78 -1.71 1.97 -8.97
N SER A 79 -0.53 2.03 -9.60
CA SER A 79 -0.39 2.20 -11.05
C SER A 79 -0.84 0.99 -11.87
N GLY A 80 -0.90 -0.20 -11.26
CA GLY A 80 -1.13 -1.46 -11.94
C GLY A 80 0.02 -1.90 -12.84
N ILE A 81 1.19 -1.26 -12.72
CA ILE A 81 2.41 -1.65 -13.44
C ILE A 81 3.03 -2.84 -12.71
N ASP A 82 3.32 -3.88 -13.45
CA ASP A 82 4.10 -5.01 -12.95
C ASP A 82 5.58 -4.60 -12.89
N LEU A 83 6.10 -4.41 -11.67
CA LEU A 83 7.46 -3.97 -11.44
C LEU A 83 8.51 -4.97 -11.93
N ASP A 84 8.20 -6.26 -11.99
CA ASP A 84 9.13 -7.28 -12.45
C ASP A 84 9.43 -7.16 -13.95
N GLN A 85 8.54 -6.51 -14.70
CA GLN A 85 8.75 -6.23 -16.12
C GLN A 85 9.62 -4.99 -16.38
N TYR A 86 9.87 -4.15 -15.37
CA TYR A 86 10.56 -2.87 -15.52
C TYR A 86 11.65 -2.69 -14.46
N ALA A 87 12.78 -3.38 -14.65
CA ALA A 87 13.89 -3.41 -13.69
C ALA A 87 14.37 -2.02 -13.24
N GLY A 88 14.35 -1.02 -14.13
CA GLY A 88 14.72 0.36 -13.79
C GLY A 88 13.77 1.02 -12.80
N LEU A 89 12.44 0.89 -13.01
CA LEU A 89 11.42 1.40 -12.09
C LEU A 89 11.47 0.63 -10.76
N ARG A 90 11.63 -0.69 -10.81
CA ARG A 90 11.78 -1.53 -9.62
C ARG A 90 12.97 -1.07 -8.77
N ALA A 91 14.15 -0.93 -9.37
CA ALA A 91 15.36 -0.49 -8.67
C ALA A 91 15.22 0.90 -8.05
N ALA A 92 14.61 1.85 -8.77
CA ALA A 92 14.33 3.19 -8.25
C ALA A 92 13.35 3.15 -7.07
N PHE A 93 12.27 2.37 -7.20
CA PHE A 93 11.27 2.18 -6.14
C PHE A 93 11.88 1.51 -4.90
N ASP A 94 12.66 0.45 -5.06
CA ASP A 94 13.33 -0.26 -3.97
C ASP A 94 14.30 0.65 -3.22
N THR A 95 15.08 1.44 -3.95
CA THR A 95 16.02 2.42 -3.37
C THR A 95 15.26 3.47 -2.57
N MET A 96 14.20 4.03 -3.14
CA MET A 96 13.36 5.00 -2.46
C MET A 96 12.75 4.43 -1.16
N VAL A 97 12.19 3.23 -1.20
CA VAL A 97 11.59 2.58 -0.01
C VAL A 97 12.64 2.31 1.06
N ALA A 98 13.84 1.89 0.67
CA ALA A 98 14.96 1.68 1.60
C ALA A 98 15.39 2.99 2.27
N ASP A 99 15.52 4.08 1.50
CA ASP A 99 15.88 5.41 2.03
C ASP A 99 14.80 5.96 2.97
N ILE A 100 13.52 5.81 2.62
CA ILE A 100 12.41 6.20 3.50
C ILE A 100 12.42 5.39 4.79
N SER A 101 12.67 4.08 4.70
CA SER A 101 12.75 3.20 5.87
C SER A 101 13.88 3.58 6.82
N ASP A 102 14.99 4.11 6.30
CA ASP A 102 16.09 4.65 7.11
C ASP A 102 15.68 5.93 7.86
N MET A 103 14.75 6.72 7.32
CA MET A 103 14.23 7.96 7.92
C MET A 103 13.01 7.71 8.81
N ASP A 104 12.37 6.55 8.74
CA ASP A 104 11.08 6.28 9.38
C ASP A 104 11.12 6.46 10.91
N ALA A 105 12.22 6.09 11.56
CA ALA A 105 12.41 6.30 13.00
C ALA A 105 12.36 7.80 13.40
N ASP A 106 12.85 8.68 12.54
CA ASP A 106 12.84 10.13 12.77
C ASP A 106 11.48 10.75 12.46
N LEU A 107 10.81 10.27 11.41
CA LEU A 107 9.47 10.69 11.02
C LEU A 107 8.44 10.48 12.15
N TYR A 108 8.67 9.48 12.98
CA TYR A 108 7.75 9.11 14.05
C TYR A 108 8.24 9.43 15.48
N ARG A 109 9.37 10.11 15.64
CA ARG A 109 9.92 10.47 16.98
C ARG A 109 8.94 11.21 17.89
N GLN A 110 8.03 12.00 17.33
CA GLN A 110 7.08 12.80 18.09
C GLN A 110 5.80 12.04 18.47
N ASP A 111 5.61 10.87 17.93
CA ASP A 111 4.41 10.08 18.15
C ASP A 111 4.66 9.01 19.22
N THR A 112 3.90 9.00 20.29
CA THR A 112 3.95 7.94 21.30
C THR A 112 3.38 6.66 20.71
N PRO A 113 3.99 5.47 20.95
CA PRO A 113 3.39 4.19 20.55
C PRO A 113 1.96 4.08 21.05
N PRO A 114 1.05 3.46 20.29
CA PRO A 114 -0.36 3.38 20.65
C PRO A 114 -0.64 2.74 22.02
N ASP A 115 0.23 1.83 22.49
CA ASP A 115 -0.08 0.88 23.56
C ASP A 115 0.71 1.09 24.87
N GLY A 116 1.33 2.25 25.06
CA GLY A 116 1.95 2.58 26.37
C GLY A 116 3.05 1.62 26.86
N GLY A 117 3.57 0.74 26.01
CA GLY A 117 4.67 -0.18 26.34
C GLY A 117 4.29 -1.63 26.61
N GLU A 118 3.01 -2.01 26.72
CA GLU A 118 2.58 -3.39 26.97
C GLU A 118 2.93 -4.35 25.83
N ASN A 119 3.04 -3.84 24.61
CA ASN A 119 3.38 -4.58 23.40
C ASN A 119 4.78 -4.25 22.85
N ALA A 120 5.75 -3.90 23.71
CA ALA A 120 7.12 -3.66 23.27
C ALA A 120 7.73 -4.90 22.61
N SER A 121 8.49 -4.69 21.53
CA SER A 121 9.23 -5.78 20.88
C SER A 121 10.39 -6.24 21.74
N PRO A 122 10.63 -7.57 21.86
CA PRO A 122 11.81 -8.11 22.55
C PRO A 122 13.13 -7.64 21.97
N LEU A 123 13.17 -7.27 20.66
CA LEU A 123 14.34 -6.70 19.99
C LEU A 123 14.91 -5.48 20.71
N ASP A 124 14.05 -4.67 21.32
CA ASP A 124 14.49 -3.49 22.08
C ASP A 124 15.32 -3.89 23.32
N SER A 125 15.12 -5.09 23.86
CA SER A 125 15.86 -5.63 25.01
C SER A 125 17.16 -6.35 24.61
N LEU A 126 17.22 -6.90 23.38
CA LEU A 126 18.41 -7.63 22.90
C LEU A 126 19.62 -6.73 22.68
N LYS A 127 19.41 -5.42 22.49
CA LYS A 127 20.48 -4.43 22.30
C LYS A 127 21.42 -4.34 23.50
N ASP A 128 20.89 -4.62 24.68
CA ASP A 128 21.60 -4.49 25.96
C ASP A 128 22.20 -5.83 26.44
N ILE A 129 21.99 -6.92 25.69
CA ILE A 129 22.55 -8.23 26.06
C ILE A 129 24.03 -8.28 25.64
N THR A 130 24.89 -8.09 26.62
CA THR A 130 26.32 -8.35 26.47
C THR A 130 26.60 -9.80 26.87
N THR A 131 27.04 -10.58 25.92
CA THR A 131 27.37 -12.00 26.12
C THR A 131 28.83 -12.14 26.52
N PHE A 132 29.09 -12.67 27.71
CA PHE A 132 30.43 -12.89 28.24
C PHE A 132 30.58 -14.32 28.74
N LEU A 133 30.78 -15.25 27.79
CA LEU A 133 31.36 -16.53 28.15
C LEU A 133 32.89 -16.40 28.07
N SER A 134 33.60 -16.88 29.06
CA SER A 134 35.03 -17.07 28.94
C SER A 134 35.34 -18.08 27.81
N PRO A 135 36.53 -18.07 27.20
CA PRO A 135 36.86 -19.04 26.17
C PRO A 135 36.67 -20.50 26.60
N GLU A 136 36.93 -20.80 27.87
CA GLU A 136 36.80 -22.16 28.45
C GLU A 136 35.32 -22.54 28.62
N GLU A 137 34.48 -21.63 29.08
CA GLU A 137 33.03 -21.84 29.20
C GLU A 137 32.40 -22.01 27.81
N ALA A 138 32.81 -21.21 26.85
CA ALA A 138 32.33 -21.28 25.47
C ALA A 138 32.67 -22.62 24.83
N GLU A 139 33.85 -23.18 25.10
CA GLU A 139 34.26 -24.49 24.55
C GLU A 139 33.46 -25.64 25.17
N LYS A 140 33.32 -25.65 26.49
CA LYS A 140 32.46 -26.65 27.19
C LYS A 140 31.00 -26.62 26.71
N GLU A 141 30.44 -25.44 26.56
CA GLU A 141 29.06 -25.31 26.07
C GLU A 141 28.95 -25.73 24.60
N ARG A 142 29.99 -25.42 23.78
CA ARG A 142 30.06 -25.85 22.40
C ARG A 142 30.05 -27.40 22.29
N GLU A 143 30.89 -28.12 23.04
CA GLU A 143 30.92 -29.57 23.01
C GLU A 143 29.60 -30.23 23.37
N LYS A 144 28.91 -29.65 24.36
CA LYS A 144 27.56 -30.09 24.79
C LYS A 144 26.55 -29.87 23.67
N ILE A 145 26.48 -28.66 23.13
CA ILE A 145 25.52 -28.28 22.11
C ILE A 145 25.80 -29.00 20.77
N GLN A 146 27.06 -29.27 20.44
CA GLN A 146 27.42 -29.93 19.19
C GLN A 146 26.81 -31.34 19.10
N LYS A 147 26.63 -32.04 20.21
CA LYS A 147 25.95 -33.34 20.25
C LYS A 147 24.44 -33.20 19.92
N VAL A 148 23.81 -32.18 20.45
CA VAL A 148 22.38 -31.89 20.19
C VAL A 148 22.20 -31.47 18.71
N VAL A 149 23.05 -30.55 18.22
CA VAL A 149 23.01 -30.08 16.84
C VAL A 149 23.21 -31.22 15.83
N GLY A 150 24.10 -32.17 16.12
CA GLY A 150 24.34 -33.32 15.25
C GLY A 150 23.16 -34.30 15.14
N ALA A 151 22.19 -34.23 16.07
CA ALA A 151 21.00 -35.08 16.08
C ALA A 151 19.78 -34.45 15.36
N ILE A 152 19.85 -33.17 15.01
CA ILE A 152 18.73 -32.40 14.44
C ILE A 152 19.09 -31.92 13.03
N SER A 153 18.15 -32.02 12.10
CA SER A 153 18.31 -31.47 10.75
C SER A 153 17.97 -29.98 10.75
N TYR A 154 18.81 -29.17 10.11
CA TYR A 154 18.63 -27.74 9.89
C TYR A 154 18.64 -27.47 8.39
N ASP A 155 17.78 -26.57 7.93
CA ASP A 155 17.67 -26.19 6.53
C ASP A 155 18.36 -24.85 6.20
N ILE A 156 19.01 -24.25 7.23
CA ILE A 156 19.98 -23.16 7.08
C ILE A 156 21.30 -23.52 7.76
N PRO A 157 22.43 -22.93 7.38
CA PRO A 157 23.70 -23.17 8.07
C PRO A 157 23.63 -22.80 9.56
N ILE A 158 24.19 -23.64 10.43
CA ILE A 158 24.30 -23.35 11.86
C ILE A 158 25.77 -23.15 12.24
N THR A 159 26.10 -21.98 12.77
CA THR A 159 27.43 -21.64 13.28
C THR A 159 27.41 -21.55 14.79
N LEU A 160 28.19 -22.40 15.46
CA LEU A 160 28.40 -22.37 16.91
C LEU A 160 29.63 -21.54 17.25
N ASN A 161 29.48 -20.24 17.35
CA ASN A 161 30.53 -19.32 17.79
C ASN A 161 30.22 -18.74 19.18
N PRO A 162 31.18 -18.11 19.87
CA PRO A 162 30.97 -17.60 21.23
C PRO A 162 29.77 -16.65 21.39
N LYS A 163 29.37 -15.94 20.32
CA LYS A 163 28.19 -15.07 20.37
C LYS A 163 26.88 -15.86 20.38
N VAL A 164 26.77 -16.89 19.53
CA VAL A 164 25.59 -17.79 19.52
C VAL A 164 25.44 -18.47 20.86
N LEU A 165 26.55 -19.04 21.39
CA LEU A 165 26.58 -19.69 22.69
C LEU A 165 26.18 -18.73 23.83
N GLY A 166 26.68 -17.50 23.78
CA GLY A 166 26.31 -16.48 24.76
C GLY A 166 24.83 -16.07 24.69
N PHE A 167 24.18 -16.11 23.50
CA PHE A 167 22.73 -15.89 23.40
C PHE A 167 21.94 -17.07 23.96
N ILE A 168 22.40 -18.31 23.75
CA ILE A 168 21.78 -19.50 24.37
C ILE A 168 21.80 -19.34 25.89
N GLU A 169 22.95 -19.01 26.49
CA GLU A 169 23.09 -18.74 27.92
C GLU A 169 22.14 -17.61 28.39
N ALA A 170 22.09 -16.50 27.65
CA ALA A 170 21.24 -15.37 28.00
C ALA A 170 19.76 -15.75 27.98
N PHE A 171 19.32 -16.54 27.01
CA PHE A 171 17.94 -17.04 26.92
C PHE A 171 17.60 -18.03 28.03
N GLN A 172 18.56 -18.84 28.45
CA GLN A 172 18.37 -19.77 29.57
C GLN A 172 18.37 -19.08 30.93
N THR A 173 18.92 -17.86 31.07
CA THR A 173 19.13 -17.19 32.35
C THR A 173 18.46 -15.82 32.42
N ARG A 174 19.04 -14.79 31.78
CA ARG A 174 18.71 -13.37 31.99
C ARG A 174 17.32 -13.00 31.49
N ILE A 175 16.91 -13.55 30.35
CA ILE A 175 15.60 -13.25 29.74
C ILE A 175 14.78 -14.55 29.56
N ARG A 176 15.02 -15.51 30.43
CA ARG A 176 14.36 -16.84 30.39
C ARG A 176 12.84 -16.73 30.31
N ARG A 177 12.24 -15.92 31.20
CA ARG A 177 10.79 -15.77 31.27
C ARG A 177 10.18 -15.21 29.97
N GLU A 178 10.81 -14.22 29.41
CA GLU A 178 10.39 -13.59 28.14
C GLU A 178 10.53 -14.58 26.99
N PHE A 179 11.61 -15.35 26.98
CA PHE A 179 11.86 -16.37 25.96
C PHE A 179 10.85 -17.51 26.06
N GLU A 180 10.61 -18.06 27.27
CA GLU A 180 9.59 -19.09 27.53
C GLU A 180 8.18 -18.64 27.08
N ALA A 181 7.85 -17.39 27.33
CA ALA A 181 6.56 -16.83 26.88
C ALA A 181 6.46 -16.74 25.35
N GLY A 182 7.57 -16.51 24.64
CA GLY A 182 7.66 -16.59 23.19
C GLY A 182 7.53 -18.04 22.70
N LEU A 183 8.29 -18.94 23.33
CA LEU A 183 8.26 -20.36 23.02
C LEU A 183 6.85 -20.95 23.21
N LYS A 184 6.14 -20.58 24.28
CA LYS A 184 4.74 -20.98 24.46
C LYS A 184 3.86 -20.56 23.27
N ARG A 185 3.92 -19.29 22.86
CA ARG A 185 3.12 -18.77 21.73
C ARG A 185 3.52 -19.38 20.39
N SER A 186 4.76 -19.82 20.23
CA SER A 186 5.24 -20.41 18.97
C SER A 186 4.40 -21.61 18.53
N GLY A 187 3.90 -22.42 19.48
CA GLY A 187 3.02 -23.55 19.18
C GLY A 187 1.80 -23.18 18.35
N GLY A 188 1.21 -22.02 18.65
CA GLY A 188 0.04 -21.51 17.92
C GLY A 188 0.34 -21.12 16.47
N TYR A 189 1.54 -20.58 16.18
CA TYR A 189 1.84 -19.96 14.89
C TYR A 189 2.80 -20.74 14.00
N LEU A 190 3.76 -21.48 14.55
CA LEU A 190 4.78 -22.18 13.77
C LEU A 190 4.23 -23.12 12.70
N PRO A 191 3.16 -23.91 12.94
CA PRO A 191 2.61 -24.76 11.89
C PRO A 191 2.15 -23.98 10.65
N LEU A 192 1.52 -22.83 10.86
CA LEU A 192 1.10 -21.93 9.78
C LEU A 192 2.31 -21.27 9.08
N ILE A 193 3.24 -20.73 9.85
CA ILE A 193 4.43 -20.05 9.30
C ILE A 193 5.25 -21.01 8.43
N LYS A 194 5.50 -22.22 8.93
CA LYS A 194 6.25 -23.25 8.20
C LYS A 194 5.52 -23.70 6.93
N SER A 195 4.18 -23.84 6.98
CA SER A 195 3.40 -24.12 5.77
C SER A 195 3.58 -23.03 4.71
N ILE A 196 3.47 -21.77 5.10
CA ILE A 196 3.65 -20.64 4.19
C ILE A 196 5.07 -20.59 3.63
N PHE A 197 6.10 -20.78 4.47
CA PHE A 197 7.49 -20.76 4.02
C PHE A 197 7.78 -21.89 3.03
N ARG A 198 7.25 -23.09 3.27
CA ARG A 198 7.34 -24.22 2.33
C ARG A 198 6.63 -23.90 0.99
N GLU A 199 5.44 -23.30 1.03
CA GLU A 199 4.71 -22.85 -0.16
C GLU A 199 5.50 -21.83 -0.98
N GLU A 200 6.21 -20.91 -0.31
CA GLU A 200 7.03 -19.86 -0.95
C GLU A 200 8.46 -20.35 -1.31
N GLY A 201 8.80 -21.61 -0.97
CA GLY A 201 10.09 -22.23 -1.28
C GLY A 201 11.25 -21.77 -0.39
N LEU A 202 10.96 -21.41 0.88
CA LEU A 202 11.94 -20.96 1.85
C LEU A 202 12.27 -22.04 2.89
N PRO A 203 13.47 -22.00 3.49
CA PRO A 203 13.80 -22.80 4.65
C PRO A 203 12.82 -22.57 5.80
N GLU A 204 12.30 -23.66 6.38
CA GLU A 204 11.36 -23.60 7.51
C GLU A 204 11.99 -23.08 8.80
N ASP A 205 13.32 -23.23 8.95
CA ASP A 205 14.05 -22.73 10.11
C ASP A 205 14.02 -21.20 10.22
N LEU A 206 13.78 -20.48 9.11
CA LEU A 206 13.58 -19.03 9.14
C LEU A 206 12.30 -18.61 9.87
N ALA A 207 11.34 -19.53 10.10
CA ALA A 207 10.14 -19.27 10.88
C ALA A 207 10.46 -18.77 12.30
N TYR A 208 11.58 -19.19 12.85
CA TYR A 208 12.02 -18.81 14.19
C TYR A 208 12.52 -17.36 14.30
N MET A 209 12.70 -16.65 13.17
CA MET A 209 12.92 -15.22 13.18
C MET A 209 11.79 -14.46 13.89
N ALA A 210 10.55 -14.94 13.78
CA ALA A 210 9.40 -14.35 14.47
C ALA A 210 9.54 -14.33 16.01
N HIS A 211 10.32 -15.24 16.58
CA HIS A 211 10.66 -15.21 18.00
C HIS A 211 11.50 -13.97 18.33
N GLN A 212 12.53 -13.70 17.53
CA GLN A 212 13.41 -12.54 17.74
C GLN A 212 12.70 -11.22 17.44
N GLU A 213 11.86 -11.18 16.41
CA GLU A 213 11.16 -9.96 16.02
C GLU A 213 10.13 -9.52 17.06
N SER A 214 9.33 -10.45 17.58
CA SER A 214 8.20 -10.09 18.45
C SER A 214 7.87 -11.11 19.55
N ALA A 215 8.63 -12.20 19.67
CA ALA A 215 8.22 -13.37 20.43
C ALA A 215 6.81 -13.85 20.03
N PHE A 216 6.53 -13.90 18.72
CA PHE A 216 5.25 -14.29 18.10
C PHE A 216 4.04 -13.42 18.50
N LYS A 217 4.22 -12.13 18.79
CA LYS A 217 3.13 -11.20 19.10
C LYS A 217 2.67 -10.45 17.85
N ASN A 218 1.43 -10.68 17.39
CA ASN A 218 0.85 -9.96 16.24
C ASN A 218 0.59 -8.48 16.53
N THR A 219 0.45 -8.11 17.78
CA THR A 219 0.19 -6.74 18.23
C THR A 219 1.44 -5.99 18.65
N ALA A 220 2.63 -6.61 18.50
CA ALA A 220 3.88 -5.97 18.90
C ALA A 220 4.13 -4.67 18.14
N TYR A 221 4.64 -3.67 18.86
CA TYR A 221 5.08 -2.39 18.33
C TYR A 221 6.48 -2.06 18.84
N SER A 222 7.40 -1.75 17.94
CA SER A 222 8.71 -1.23 18.32
C SER A 222 8.66 0.28 18.57
N ARG A 223 9.71 0.81 19.20
CA ARG A 223 9.91 2.27 19.32
C ARG A 223 10.03 2.96 17.97
N ALA A 224 10.54 2.24 16.96
CA ALA A 224 10.62 2.71 15.58
C ALA A 224 9.33 2.50 14.78
N ARG A 225 8.24 2.03 15.43
CA ARG A 225 6.92 1.75 14.83
C ARG A 225 6.86 0.59 13.84
N ALA A 226 7.84 -0.29 13.85
CA ALA A 226 7.64 -1.60 13.29
C ALA A 226 6.49 -2.31 14.01
N ARG A 227 5.67 -3.04 13.27
CA ARG A 227 4.46 -3.69 13.83
C ARG A 227 4.36 -5.16 13.46
N GLY A 228 3.73 -5.90 14.37
CA GLY A 228 3.27 -7.25 14.16
C GLY A 228 4.34 -8.29 14.43
N MET A 229 4.03 -9.53 14.14
CA MET A 229 4.88 -10.68 14.38
C MET A 229 6.26 -10.54 13.70
N TRP A 230 6.27 -9.95 12.50
CA TRP A 230 7.43 -9.79 11.62
C TRP A 230 8.06 -8.40 11.66
N GLN A 231 7.59 -7.52 12.54
CA GLN A 231 8.10 -6.16 12.75
C GLN A 231 8.31 -5.35 11.47
N PHE A 232 7.33 -5.42 10.57
CA PHE A 232 7.38 -4.61 9.36
C PHE A 232 7.31 -3.11 9.63
N MET A 233 8.20 -2.36 9.02
CA MET A 233 8.04 -0.92 8.82
C MET A 233 6.92 -0.64 7.83
N SER A 234 6.25 0.51 7.93
CA SER A 234 5.06 0.79 7.10
C SER A 234 5.35 0.72 5.60
N PHE A 235 6.42 1.34 5.16
CA PHE A 235 6.75 1.40 3.72
C PHE A 235 7.19 0.04 3.20
N THR A 236 8.02 -0.69 3.96
CA THR A 236 8.42 -2.05 3.61
C THR A 236 7.21 -2.98 3.56
N GLY A 237 6.29 -2.89 4.55
CA GLY A 237 5.06 -3.67 4.53
C GLY A 237 4.20 -3.40 3.29
N LYS A 238 4.01 -2.14 2.90
CA LYS A 238 3.30 -1.77 1.68
C LYS A 238 3.98 -2.33 0.42
N LYS A 239 5.31 -2.24 0.32
CA LYS A 239 6.10 -2.81 -0.78
C LYS A 239 5.80 -4.30 -0.99
N TYR A 240 5.65 -5.06 0.09
CA TYR A 240 5.33 -6.49 0.05
C TYR A 240 3.82 -6.79 0.12
N GLY A 241 2.97 -5.80 -0.22
CA GLY A 241 1.55 -5.96 -0.46
C GLY A 241 0.67 -5.89 0.79
N LEU A 242 1.19 -5.43 1.93
CA LEU A 242 0.39 -5.23 3.14
C LEU A 242 -0.38 -3.93 3.08
N ARG A 243 -1.69 -4.02 3.24
CA ARG A 243 -2.58 -2.87 3.33
C ARG A 243 -2.44 -2.19 4.70
N ILE A 244 -2.22 -0.88 4.67
CA ILE A 244 -2.10 -0.06 5.88
C ILE A 244 -2.92 1.21 5.67
N ASP A 245 -4.08 1.26 6.31
CA ASP A 245 -5.01 2.40 6.24
C ASP A 245 -5.66 2.64 7.63
N PRO A 246 -6.56 3.64 7.79
CA PRO A 246 -7.22 3.92 9.07
C PRO A 246 -8.02 2.76 9.67
N TRP A 247 -8.45 1.79 8.86
CA TRP A 247 -9.29 0.67 9.29
C TRP A 247 -8.50 -0.61 9.52
N VAL A 248 -7.46 -0.82 8.71
CA VAL A 248 -6.70 -2.06 8.65
C VAL A 248 -5.21 -1.75 8.69
N ASP A 249 -4.47 -2.59 9.41
CA ASP A 249 -3.01 -2.62 9.35
C ASP A 249 -2.55 -4.08 9.29
N GLU A 250 -2.39 -4.58 8.07
CA GLU A 250 -2.11 -5.99 7.80
C GLU A 250 -0.72 -6.44 8.24
N ARG A 251 0.11 -5.54 8.77
CA ARG A 251 1.34 -5.92 9.48
C ARG A 251 1.03 -6.74 10.74
N GLY A 252 -0.17 -6.58 11.30
CA GLY A 252 -0.67 -7.41 12.39
C GLY A 252 -1.34 -8.72 11.95
N ASP A 253 -1.68 -8.87 10.67
CA ASP A 253 -2.28 -10.09 10.12
C ASP A 253 -1.22 -11.20 10.06
N PHE A 254 -1.37 -12.24 10.90
CA PHE A 254 -0.36 -13.29 11.04
C PHE A 254 -0.14 -14.10 9.74
N GLU A 255 -1.12 -14.22 8.88
CA GLU A 255 -1.02 -14.93 7.59
C GLU A 255 -0.41 -14.05 6.50
N LYS A 256 -0.98 -12.85 6.29
CA LYS A 256 -0.52 -11.92 5.25
C LYS A 256 0.87 -11.39 5.54
N ALA A 257 1.15 -11.04 6.81
CA ALA A 257 2.48 -10.58 7.20
C ALA A 257 3.52 -11.69 7.06
N THR A 258 3.17 -12.96 7.30
CA THR A 258 4.08 -14.09 7.06
C THR A 258 4.38 -14.27 5.58
N ARG A 259 3.38 -14.17 4.68
CA ARG A 259 3.63 -14.21 3.23
C ARG A 259 4.49 -13.02 2.76
N ALA A 260 4.26 -11.84 3.32
CA ALA A 260 5.09 -10.68 3.04
C ALA A 260 6.54 -10.87 3.50
N ALA A 261 6.74 -11.44 4.71
CA ALA A 261 8.07 -11.75 5.24
C ALA A 261 8.79 -12.80 4.38
N ALA A 262 8.06 -13.83 3.94
CA ALA A 262 8.60 -14.84 3.04
C ALA A 262 9.13 -14.22 1.75
N ARG A 263 8.34 -13.38 1.08
CA ARG A 263 8.74 -12.68 -0.15
C ARG A 263 9.95 -11.76 0.08
N TYR A 264 9.94 -11.02 1.19
CA TYR A 264 11.07 -10.15 1.53
C TYR A 264 12.36 -10.95 1.77
N LEU A 265 12.30 -12.04 2.52
CA LEU A 265 13.44 -12.94 2.76
C LEU A 265 13.95 -13.57 1.46
N LYS A 266 13.04 -13.93 0.54
CA LYS A 266 13.39 -14.46 -0.78
C LYS A 266 14.15 -13.43 -1.60
N ASP A 267 13.65 -12.20 -1.72
CA ASP A 267 14.34 -11.10 -2.41
C ASP A 267 15.73 -10.84 -1.80
N LEU A 268 15.85 -10.87 -0.46
CA LEU A 268 17.13 -10.70 0.22
C LEU A 268 18.09 -11.84 -0.04
N HIS A 269 17.60 -13.09 -0.06
CA HIS A 269 18.45 -14.25 -0.38
C HIS A 269 18.89 -14.24 -1.85
N GLU A 270 18.00 -13.90 -2.79
CA GLU A 270 18.37 -13.72 -4.20
C GLU A 270 19.47 -12.65 -4.38
N ARG A 271 19.47 -11.60 -3.55
CA ARG A 271 20.47 -10.53 -3.58
C ARG A 271 21.83 -10.97 -3.02
N TYR A 272 21.83 -11.72 -1.94
CA TYR A 272 23.04 -12.02 -1.18
C TYR A 272 23.58 -13.43 -1.39
N ASP A 273 22.75 -14.37 -1.82
CA ASP A 273 23.07 -15.82 -1.89
C ASP A 273 23.66 -16.36 -0.57
N ASP A 274 23.20 -15.76 0.57
CA ASP A 274 23.69 -16.07 1.91
C ASP A 274 22.61 -15.74 2.94
N TRP A 275 22.15 -16.71 3.72
CA TRP A 275 21.10 -16.52 4.71
C TRP A 275 21.50 -15.60 5.86
N TYR A 276 22.76 -15.58 6.28
CA TYR A 276 23.20 -14.67 7.34
C TYR A 276 23.17 -13.20 6.88
N LEU A 277 23.58 -12.94 5.65
CA LEU A 277 23.47 -11.62 5.06
C LEU A 277 22.01 -11.23 4.80
N ALA A 278 21.16 -12.18 4.37
CA ALA A 278 19.74 -11.95 4.20
C ALA A 278 19.04 -11.58 5.53
N MET A 279 19.28 -12.33 6.61
CA MET A 279 18.79 -12.02 7.95
C MET A 279 19.32 -10.66 8.45
N ALA A 280 20.61 -10.38 8.24
CA ALA A 280 21.21 -9.10 8.62
C ALA A 280 20.58 -7.92 7.86
N ALA A 281 20.27 -8.12 6.58
CA ALA A 281 19.61 -7.12 5.74
C ALA A 281 18.13 -6.92 6.10
N TYR A 282 17.43 -7.97 6.50
CA TYR A 282 16.07 -7.88 7.04
C TYR A 282 16.02 -6.93 8.25
N ASN A 283 16.97 -7.06 9.18
CA ASN A 283 17.07 -6.21 10.37
C ASN A 283 17.56 -4.79 10.06
N ALA A 284 18.62 -4.65 9.27
CA ALA A 284 19.33 -3.38 9.08
C ALA A 284 18.81 -2.56 7.89
N GLY A 285 18.16 -3.21 6.94
CA GLY A 285 17.90 -2.71 5.59
C GLY A 285 19.02 -3.08 4.62
N GLU A 286 18.65 -3.50 3.41
CA GLU A 286 19.56 -3.96 2.35
C GLU A 286 20.63 -2.93 2.00
N GLY A 287 20.27 -1.64 1.88
CA GLY A 287 21.23 -0.59 1.54
C GLY A 287 22.37 -0.41 2.54
N LYS A 288 22.13 -0.71 3.84
CA LYS A 288 23.20 -0.64 4.85
C LYS A 288 24.16 -1.82 4.74
N ILE A 289 23.64 -3.02 4.45
CA ILE A 289 24.45 -4.22 4.27
C ILE A 289 25.28 -4.09 2.99
N ASP A 290 24.73 -3.58 1.89
CA ASP A 290 25.50 -3.32 0.65
C ASP A 290 26.67 -2.38 0.90
N ARG A 291 26.41 -1.27 1.60
CA ARG A 291 27.46 -0.31 1.96
C ARG A 291 28.53 -0.92 2.88
N ALA A 292 28.12 -1.83 3.77
CA ALA A 292 29.05 -2.54 4.64
C ALA A 292 29.94 -3.50 3.85
N ILE A 293 29.35 -4.28 2.95
CA ILE A 293 30.06 -5.21 2.05
C ILE A 293 31.07 -4.44 1.19
N ALA A 294 30.62 -3.36 0.54
CA ALA A 294 31.50 -2.54 -0.32
C ALA A 294 32.70 -1.94 0.44
N ARG A 295 32.47 -1.43 1.65
CA ARG A 295 33.52 -0.83 2.48
C ARG A 295 34.49 -1.85 3.08
N ALA A 296 33.95 -2.99 3.52
CA ALA A 296 34.75 -4.07 4.12
C ALA A 296 35.38 -5.00 3.06
N ARG A 297 34.91 -4.96 1.81
CA ARG A 297 35.33 -5.83 0.70
C ARG A 297 35.21 -7.33 1.04
N THR A 298 34.13 -7.68 1.76
CA THR A 298 33.82 -9.07 2.12
C THR A 298 32.32 -9.30 2.15
N ARG A 299 31.88 -10.49 1.75
CA ARG A 299 30.50 -10.98 1.87
C ARG A 299 30.32 -11.97 3.04
N ASP A 300 31.39 -12.26 3.79
CA ASP A 300 31.31 -13.07 5.00
C ASP A 300 30.71 -12.24 6.14
N PHE A 301 29.50 -12.62 6.59
CA PHE A 301 28.79 -11.95 7.69
C PHE A 301 29.64 -11.88 8.98
N TRP A 302 30.36 -12.96 9.32
CA TRP A 302 31.16 -12.98 10.54
C TRP A 302 32.40 -12.08 10.46
N ALA A 303 32.98 -11.96 9.28
CA ALA A 303 34.02 -10.97 9.03
C ALA A 303 33.48 -9.54 9.09
N LEU A 304 32.30 -9.28 8.53
CA LEU A 304 31.62 -7.99 8.63
C LEU A 304 31.34 -7.61 10.10
N CYS A 305 30.99 -8.58 10.96
CA CYS A 305 30.76 -8.36 12.39
C CYS A 305 32.01 -7.83 13.13
N LYS A 306 33.22 -8.10 12.63
CA LYS A 306 34.48 -7.58 13.21
C LYS A 306 34.75 -6.13 12.82
N THR A 307 34.02 -5.59 11.85
CA THR A 307 34.19 -4.21 11.35
C THR A 307 33.32 -3.21 12.10
N LYS A 308 33.56 -1.92 11.86
CA LYS A 308 32.66 -0.82 12.32
C LYS A 308 31.51 -0.53 11.36
N HIS A 309 31.40 -1.26 10.26
CA HIS A 309 30.48 -0.96 9.18
C HIS A 309 29.07 -1.51 9.41
N ILE A 310 28.89 -2.43 10.37
CA ILE A 310 27.60 -2.95 10.82
C ILE A 310 27.35 -2.47 12.26
N ARG A 311 26.10 -2.08 12.56
CA ARG A 311 25.68 -1.67 13.92
C ARG A 311 25.73 -2.85 14.90
N ALA A 312 25.90 -2.55 16.19
CA ALA A 312 25.94 -3.58 17.24
C ALA A 312 24.65 -4.44 17.27
N GLU A 313 23.50 -3.83 17.04
CA GLU A 313 22.21 -4.49 16.93
C GLU A 313 22.23 -5.60 15.87
N THR A 314 22.60 -5.28 14.64
CA THR A 314 22.67 -6.23 13.53
C THR A 314 23.73 -7.33 13.76
N LYS A 315 24.86 -6.98 14.43
CA LYS A 315 25.88 -7.96 14.84
C LYS A 315 25.37 -8.99 15.85
N SER A 316 24.34 -8.65 16.61
CA SER A 316 23.71 -9.50 17.62
C SER A 316 22.47 -10.23 17.08
N TYR A 317 21.84 -9.70 16.04
CA TYR A 317 20.59 -10.21 15.50
C TYR A 317 20.70 -11.64 14.95
N VAL A 318 21.63 -11.89 14.04
CA VAL A 318 21.83 -13.23 13.45
C VAL A 318 22.23 -14.26 14.53
N PRO A 319 23.21 -13.99 15.41
CA PRO A 319 23.51 -14.91 16.51
C PRO A 319 22.32 -15.24 17.41
N ALA A 320 21.46 -14.25 17.70
CA ALA A 320 20.27 -14.46 18.49
C ALA A 320 19.23 -15.34 17.78
N ILE A 321 19.05 -15.18 16.46
CA ILE A 321 18.20 -16.06 15.66
C ILE A 321 18.71 -17.49 15.68
N LEU A 322 20.02 -17.71 15.44
CA LEU A 322 20.60 -19.04 15.47
C LEU A 322 20.42 -19.72 16.84
N ALA A 323 20.59 -18.95 17.92
CA ALA A 323 20.33 -19.45 19.27
C ALA A 323 18.83 -19.82 19.48
N SER A 324 17.91 -19.01 18.94
CA SER A 324 16.48 -19.32 18.97
C SER A 324 16.15 -20.59 18.18
N ILE A 325 16.67 -20.73 16.97
CA ILE A 325 16.46 -21.94 16.15
C ILE A 325 16.91 -23.18 16.91
N LEU A 326 18.08 -23.12 17.54
CA LEU A 326 18.62 -24.23 18.31
C LEU A 326 17.71 -24.63 19.47
N ILE A 327 17.27 -23.64 20.28
CA ILE A 327 16.42 -23.88 21.42
C ILE A 327 15.00 -24.28 20.99
N ASP A 328 14.42 -23.55 20.06
CA ASP A 328 13.01 -23.76 19.67
C ASP A 328 12.78 -25.12 18.98
N LYS A 329 13.80 -25.67 18.32
CA LYS A 329 13.72 -27.02 17.72
C LYS A 329 13.87 -28.15 18.74
N SER A 330 14.50 -27.91 19.88
CA SER A 330 14.72 -28.92 20.92
C SER A 330 14.75 -28.28 22.32
N PRO A 331 13.65 -27.66 22.76
CA PRO A 331 13.63 -26.85 23.99
C PRO A 331 14.07 -27.63 25.24
N GLU A 332 13.73 -28.89 25.33
CA GLU A 332 14.08 -29.75 26.50
C GLU A 332 15.59 -29.94 26.64
N ASP A 333 16.32 -30.09 25.54
CA ASP A 333 17.78 -30.22 25.54
C ASP A 333 18.50 -28.96 26.06
N TYR A 334 17.80 -27.82 26.00
CA TYR A 334 18.27 -26.53 26.53
C TYR A 334 17.62 -26.19 27.89
N GLY A 335 16.92 -27.13 28.50
CA GLY A 335 16.32 -27.01 29.85
C GLY A 335 15.03 -26.21 29.88
N PHE A 336 14.33 -26.04 28.77
CA PHE A 336 13.01 -25.44 28.71
C PHE A 336 11.92 -26.48 28.70
N LYS A 337 11.00 -26.39 29.66
CA LYS A 337 9.78 -27.21 29.73
C LYS A 337 8.59 -26.29 29.66
N VAL A 338 8.00 -26.17 28.49
CA VAL A 338 6.93 -25.20 28.19
C VAL A 338 5.78 -25.95 27.52
N ASP A 339 4.60 -25.81 28.05
CA ASP A 339 3.37 -26.25 27.37
C ASP A 339 3.07 -25.28 26.26
N LEU A 340 3.26 -25.71 25.01
CA LEU A 340 3.04 -24.92 23.83
C LEU A 340 1.55 -24.61 23.63
N ASP A 341 1.23 -23.41 23.12
CA ASP A 341 -0.14 -23.11 22.73
C ASP A 341 -0.55 -23.99 21.54
N GLU A 342 -1.83 -24.40 21.53
CA GLU A 342 -2.39 -25.21 20.44
C GLU A 342 -2.34 -24.46 19.11
N PRO A 343 -2.12 -25.16 17.99
CA PRO A 343 -2.13 -24.55 16.67
C PRO A 343 -3.41 -23.77 16.40
N LEU A 344 -3.29 -22.55 15.93
CA LEU A 344 -4.42 -21.71 15.59
C LEU A 344 -5.29 -22.33 14.52
N ARG A 345 -6.59 -22.36 14.76
CA ARG A 345 -7.61 -22.83 13.83
C ARG A 345 -8.73 -21.80 13.73
N TRP A 346 -9.18 -21.55 12.52
CA TRP A 346 -10.26 -20.59 12.24
C TRP A 346 -11.00 -20.97 10.98
N GLU A 347 -12.19 -20.41 10.83
CA GLU A 347 -12.95 -20.38 9.60
C GLU A 347 -13.02 -18.94 9.07
N ARG A 348 -13.36 -18.78 7.80
CA ARG A 348 -13.56 -17.47 7.18
C ARG A 348 -15.02 -17.27 6.85
N VAL A 349 -15.52 -16.08 7.22
CA VAL A 349 -16.86 -15.62 6.88
C VAL A 349 -16.74 -14.29 6.15
N ASP A 350 -17.30 -14.22 4.96
CA ASP A 350 -17.31 -13.01 4.15
C ASP A 350 -18.40 -12.05 4.64
N ILE A 351 -17.99 -10.84 4.97
CA ILE A 351 -18.83 -9.77 5.48
C ILE A 351 -18.95 -8.70 4.40
N ASP A 352 -20.11 -8.58 3.77
CA ASP A 352 -20.32 -7.69 2.63
C ASP A 352 -20.65 -6.24 3.04
N GLN A 353 -20.99 -6.02 4.30
CA GLN A 353 -21.31 -4.69 4.84
C GLN A 353 -20.46 -4.40 6.08
N PRO A 354 -20.14 -3.14 6.36
CA PRO A 354 -19.50 -2.79 7.62
C PRO A 354 -20.28 -3.37 8.79
N THR A 355 -19.60 -4.09 9.66
CA THR A 355 -20.23 -4.82 10.77
C THR A 355 -19.36 -4.67 12.02
N ASP A 356 -20.00 -4.35 13.15
CA ASP A 356 -19.37 -4.30 14.45
C ASP A 356 -18.85 -5.70 14.85
N LEU A 357 -17.65 -5.75 15.41
CA LEU A 357 -17.07 -7.00 15.87
C LEU A 357 -17.90 -7.65 17.00
N GLN A 358 -18.68 -6.86 17.76
CA GLN A 358 -19.61 -7.40 18.75
C GLN A 358 -20.75 -8.17 18.06
N VAL A 359 -21.29 -7.65 16.94
CA VAL A 359 -22.33 -8.38 16.16
C VAL A 359 -21.77 -9.68 15.60
N ILE A 360 -20.50 -9.70 15.18
CA ILE A 360 -19.82 -10.91 14.75
C ILE A 360 -19.64 -11.88 15.93
N ALA A 361 -19.21 -11.37 17.07
CA ALA A 361 -19.02 -12.17 18.30
C ALA A 361 -20.34 -12.80 18.78
N ASP A 362 -21.41 -12.01 18.81
CA ASP A 362 -22.76 -12.48 19.20
C ASP A 362 -23.24 -13.60 18.27
N GLY A 363 -23.11 -13.38 16.94
CA GLY A 363 -23.49 -14.38 15.94
C GLY A 363 -22.62 -15.65 15.96
N ALA A 364 -21.34 -15.50 16.25
CA ALA A 364 -20.39 -16.59 16.41
C ALA A 364 -20.49 -17.26 17.80
N LYS A 365 -21.31 -16.74 18.70
CA LYS A 365 -21.39 -17.21 20.12
C LYS A 365 -20.00 -17.28 20.78
N ALA A 366 -19.14 -16.32 20.46
CA ALA A 366 -17.76 -16.21 20.91
C ALA A 366 -17.51 -14.88 21.63
N ASP A 367 -16.46 -14.83 22.43
CA ASP A 367 -16.05 -13.59 23.07
C ASP A 367 -15.50 -12.59 22.03
N LEU A 368 -15.77 -11.32 22.22
CA LEU A 368 -15.24 -10.24 21.38
C LEU A 368 -13.71 -10.30 21.26
N GLU A 369 -13.02 -10.61 22.37
CA GLU A 369 -11.56 -10.75 22.38
C GLU A 369 -11.07 -11.92 21.51
N ALA A 370 -11.81 -13.02 21.41
CA ALA A 370 -11.50 -14.11 20.50
C ALA A 370 -11.60 -13.68 19.02
N ILE A 371 -12.64 -12.90 18.69
CA ILE A 371 -12.78 -12.33 17.33
C ILE A 371 -11.65 -11.34 17.03
N ARG A 372 -11.29 -10.48 17.98
CA ARG A 372 -10.16 -9.54 17.84
C ARG A 372 -8.82 -10.24 17.72
N PHE A 373 -8.61 -11.30 18.48
CA PHE A 373 -7.39 -12.09 18.44
C PHE A 373 -7.18 -12.76 17.07
N LEU A 374 -8.25 -13.24 16.45
CA LEU A 374 -8.20 -13.84 15.11
C LEU A 374 -8.08 -12.79 13.99
N ASN A 375 -8.45 -11.52 14.24
CA ASN A 375 -8.41 -10.43 13.27
C ASN A 375 -7.54 -9.24 13.76
N PRO A 376 -6.26 -9.48 14.07
CA PRO A 376 -5.40 -8.48 14.72
C PRO A 376 -5.01 -7.30 13.80
N GLU A 377 -5.29 -7.42 12.51
CA GLU A 377 -5.13 -6.35 11.54
C GLU A 377 -6.18 -5.24 11.69
N LEU A 378 -7.34 -5.53 12.27
CA LEU A 378 -8.39 -4.53 12.47
C LEU A 378 -7.98 -3.50 13.52
N ARG A 379 -8.02 -2.23 13.14
CA ARG A 379 -7.60 -1.11 14.01
C ARG A 379 -8.72 -0.60 14.91
N GLY A 380 -9.96 -0.97 14.63
CA GLY A 380 -11.16 -0.57 15.36
C GLY A 380 -12.05 -1.76 15.67
N LEU A 381 -13.27 -1.46 16.11
CA LEU A 381 -14.28 -2.44 16.47
C LEU A 381 -15.29 -2.71 15.33
N VAL A 382 -14.98 -2.31 14.11
CA VAL A 382 -15.85 -2.44 12.93
C VAL A 382 -15.02 -2.96 11.77
N THR A 383 -15.59 -3.85 10.95
CA THR A 383 -14.97 -4.26 9.68
C THR A 383 -14.85 -3.08 8.73
N PRO A 384 -13.86 -3.05 7.81
CA PRO A 384 -13.56 -1.88 7.00
C PRO A 384 -14.73 -1.48 6.09
N PRO A 385 -15.23 -0.23 6.14
CA PRO A 385 -16.35 0.23 5.30
C PRO A 385 -15.93 0.58 3.87
N ASN A 386 -14.62 0.62 3.60
CA ASN A 386 -14.04 1.01 2.32
C ASN A 386 -13.64 -0.19 1.44
N VAL A 387 -14.08 -1.39 1.80
CA VAL A 387 -13.95 -2.61 1.00
C VAL A 387 -15.34 -3.16 0.70
N GLY A 388 -15.54 -3.71 -0.49
CA GLY A 388 -16.82 -4.32 -0.85
C GLY A 388 -17.11 -5.60 -0.08
N ARG A 389 -16.06 -6.27 0.43
CA ARG A 389 -16.13 -7.52 1.20
C ARG A 389 -14.92 -7.64 2.11
N TYR A 390 -15.16 -7.98 3.37
CA TYR A 390 -14.12 -8.31 4.34
C TYR A 390 -14.27 -9.77 4.78
N SER A 391 -13.21 -10.55 4.67
CA SER A 391 -13.19 -11.96 5.08
C SER A 391 -12.73 -12.08 6.54
N ALA A 392 -13.69 -12.08 7.46
CA ALA A 392 -13.43 -12.18 8.89
C ALA A 392 -13.01 -13.60 9.28
N ARG A 393 -12.04 -13.72 10.18
CA ARG A 393 -11.70 -15.00 10.83
C ARG A 393 -12.55 -15.18 12.08
N VAL A 394 -13.13 -16.36 12.23
CA VAL A 394 -13.94 -16.75 13.38
C VAL A 394 -13.51 -18.12 13.89
N PRO A 395 -13.81 -18.49 15.15
CA PRO A 395 -13.55 -19.85 15.62
C PRO A 395 -14.15 -20.92 14.72
N VAL A 396 -13.58 -22.11 14.74
CA VAL A 396 -14.08 -23.25 13.95
C VAL A 396 -15.45 -23.70 14.44
N GLY A 397 -16.34 -24.04 13.51
CA GLY A 397 -17.68 -24.60 13.79
C GLY A 397 -18.78 -23.57 14.06
N VAL A 398 -18.49 -22.25 13.92
CA VAL A 398 -19.46 -21.18 14.18
C VAL A 398 -19.92 -20.45 12.92
N LYS A 399 -19.38 -20.81 11.77
CA LYS A 399 -19.61 -20.14 10.49
C LYS A 399 -21.08 -20.03 10.11
N ASP A 400 -21.82 -21.15 10.18
CA ASP A 400 -23.23 -21.19 9.77
C ASP A 400 -24.13 -20.42 10.75
N ASP A 401 -23.84 -20.50 12.04
CA ASP A 401 -24.50 -19.71 13.08
C ASP A 401 -24.34 -18.20 12.82
N LEU A 402 -23.10 -17.77 12.52
CA LEU A 402 -22.82 -16.37 12.20
C LEU A 402 -23.53 -15.92 10.94
N ILE A 403 -23.49 -16.69 9.85
CA ILE A 403 -24.18 -16.35 8.61
C ILE A 403 -25.68 -16.21 8.87
N SER A 404 -26.28 -17.16 9.61
CA SER A 404 -27.71 -17.09 9.98
C SER A 404 -28.01 -15.85 10.81
N HIS A 405 -27.17 -15.54 11.80
CA HIS A 405 -27.33 -14.32 12.63
C HIS A 405 -27.26 -13.05 11.76
N LEU A 406 -26.30 -12.94 10.88
CA LEU A 406 -26.14 -11.77 9.99
C LEU A 406 -27.34 -11.55 9.08
N THR A 407 -28.09 -12.60 8.69
CA THR A 407 -29.32 -12.43 7.93
C THR A 407 -30.47 -11.83 8.75
N THR A 408 -30.47 -12.04 10.06
CA THR A 408 -31.50 -11.53 10.97
C THR A 408 -31.24 -10.12 11.47
N VAL A 409 -29.98 -9.68 11.50
CA VAL A 409 -29.59 -8.33 11.96
C VAL A 409 -29.74 -7.34 10.82
N PRO A 410 -30.65 -6.34 10.90
CA PRO A 410 -30.75 -5.29 9.88
C PRO A 410 -29.43 -4.54 9.69
N THR A 411 -29.13 -4.17 8.45
CA THR A 411 -27.86 -3.52 8.08
C THR A 411 -27.56 -2.27 8.90
N GLU A 412 -28.60 -1.47 9.18
CA GLU A 412 -28.52 -0.23 9.99
C GLU A 412 -28.20 -0.50 11.47
N LYS A 413 -28.37 -1.72 11.94
CA LYS A 413 -28.03 -2.14 13.31
C LYS A 413 -26.69 -2.85 13.42
N ARG A 414 -26.02 -3.12 12.29
CA ARG A 414 -24.74 -3.84 12.28
C ARG A 414 -23.57 -2.97 12.69
N VAL A 415 -23.72 -1.65 12.71
CA VAL A 415 -22.63 -0.72 13.05
C VAL A 415 -23.04 0.18 14.20
N SER A 416 -22.38 -0.01 15.32
CA SER A 416 -22.52 0.86 16.50
C SER A 416 -21.30 1.77 16.71
N TRP A 417 -20.24 1.57 15.94
CA TRP A 417 -18.96 2.29 16.04
C TRP A 417 -18.42 2.68 14.69
N THR A 418 -17.62 3.77 14.65
CA THR A 418 -16.76 4.10 13.51
C THR A 418 -15.38 4.48 14.02
N VAL A 419 -14.38 4.45 13.15
CA VAL A 419 -13.04 4.93 13.47
C VAL A 419 -12.85 6.31 12.86
N HIS A 420 -12.38 7.27 13.68
CA HIS A 420 -12.02 8.61 13.26
C HIS A 420 -10.50 8.80 13.40
N GLU A 421 -9.82 9.11 12.29
CA GLU A 421 -8.43 9.54 12.32
C GLU A 421 -8.37 11.03 12.68
N VAL A 422 -7.72 11.35 13.79
CA VAL A 422 -7.57 12.72 14.30
C VAL A 422 -6.75 13.56 13.33
N LYS A 423 -7.31 14.69 12.91
CA LYS A 423 -6.63 15.68 12.05
C LYS A 423 -5.95 16.75 12.91
N ASN A 424 -5.04 17.52 12.26
CA ASN A 424 -4.33 18.61 12.94
C ASN A 424 -5.31 19.61 13.60
N GLY A 425 -5.13 19.85 14.90
CA GLY A 425 -5.92 20.81 15.67
C GLY A 425 -7.27 20.30 16.15
N GLU A 426 -7.64 19.05 15.85
CA GLU A 426 -8.86 18.46 16.38
C GLU A 426 -8.78 18.17 17.87
N THR A 427 -9.93 18.22 18.51
CA THR A 427 -10.13 17.93 19.93
C THR A 427 -11.29 16.95 20.10
N PHE A 428 -11.39 16.29 21.23
CA PHE A 428 -12.59 15.47 21.54
C PHE A 428 -13.90 16.24 21.29
N THR A 429 -13.94 17.54 21.58
CA THR A 429 -15.12 18.37 21.34
C THR A 429 -15.41 18.58 19.86
N SER A 430 -14.39 18.78 19.01
CA SER A 430 -14.59 18.94 17.57
C SER A 430 -15.04 17.64 16.91
N VAL A 431 -14.46 16.50 17.33
CA VAL A 431 -14.86 15.18 16.85
C VAL A 431 -16.25 14.80 17.33
N SER A 432 -16.57 15.07 18.61
CA SER A 432 -17.91 14.89 19.18
C SER A 432 -19.00 15.64 18.38
N ARG A 433 -18.75 16.90 18.01
CA ARG A 433 -19.68 17.67 17.17
C ARG A 433 -19.84 17.09 15.77
N ARG A 434 -18.74 16.62 15.17
CA ARG A 434 -18.76 16.01 13.84
C ARG A 434 -19.68 14.78 13.79
N TYR A 435 -19.56 13.91 14.78
CA TYR A 435 -20.31 12.65 14.83
C TYR A 435 -21.61 12.74 15.62
N LYS A 436 -21.93 13.92 16.18
CA LYS A 436 -23.12 14.14 17.02
C LYS A 436 -23.23 13.20 18.22
N VAL A 437 -22.08 12.85 18.80
CA VAL A 437 -21.99 11.98 19.99
C VAL A 437 -21.54 12.81 21.20
N PRO A 438 -21.99 12.49 22.42
CA PRO A 438 -21.52 13.18 23.63
C PRO A 438 -20.00 13.06 23.78
N VAL A 439 -19.32 14.16 24.18
CA VAL A 439 -17.86 14.14 24.43
C VAL A 439 -17.48 13.04 25.41
N ARG A 440 -18.27 12.84 26.48
CA ARG A 440 -18.06 11.82 27.47
C ARG A 440 -18.07 10.43 26.85
N ALA A 441 -19.07 10.09 26.03
CA ALA A 441 -19.15 8.81 25.34
C ALA A 441 -17.94 8.58 24.41
N LEU A 442 -17.46 9.63 23.73
CA LEU A 442 -16.27 9.55 22.90
C LEU A 442 -14.99 9.34 23.72
N VAL A 443 -14.89 9.96 24.91
CA VAL A 443 -13.76 9.77 25.82
C VAL A 443 -13.78 8.38 26.44
N ASP A 444 -14.97 7.91 26.89
CA ASP A 444 -15.17 6.59 27.49
C ASP A 444 -14.85 5.45 26.48
N ALA A 445 -15.15 5.70 25.19
CA ALA A 445 -14.78 4.80 24.10
C ALA A 445 -13.28 4.79 23.77
N ASN A 446 -12.51 5.73 24.31
CA ASN A 446 -11.09 5.91 24.03
C ASN A 446 -10.28 6.18 25.32
N PRO A 447 -10.32 5.29 26.32
CA PRO A 447 -9.79 5.55 27.66
C PRO A 447 -8.29 5.85 27.65
N ARG A 448 -7.52 5.29 26.70
CA ARG A 448 -6.07 5.57 26.55
C ARG A 448 -5.75 7.00 26.20
N TYR A 449 -6.71 7.74 25.64
CA TYR A 449 -6.54 9.16 25.27
C TYR A 449 -7.24 10.12 26.24
N ALA A 450 -7.95 9.62 27.23
CA ALA A 450 -8.64 10.43 28.23
C ALA A 450 -7.67 11.42 28.91
N GLY A 451 -8.06 12.69 29.00
CA GLY A 451 -7.25 13.76 29.57
C GLY A 451 -6.04 14.20 28.73
N LYS A 452 -5.81 13.63 27.55
CA LYS A 452 -4.71 14.00 26.66
C LYS A 452 -5.19 14.93 25.55
N ARG A 453 -4.29 15.80 25.07
CA ARG A 453 -4.51 16.54 23.82
C ARG A 453 -4.40 15.57 22.65
N LEU A 454 -5.43 15.52 21.79
CA LEU A 454 -5.42 14.69 20.61
C LEU A 454 -4.29 15.09 19.67
N ARG A 455 -3.64 14.11 19.06
CA ARG A 455 -2.58 14.31 18.07
C ARG A 455 -3.03 13.78 16.72
N HIS A 456 -2.58 14.41 15.67
CA HIS A 456 -2.80 13.96 14.29
C HIS A 456 -2.42 12.48 14.12
N GLY A 457 -3.23 11.75 13.32
CA GLY A 457 -3.02 10.33 13.05
C GLY A 457 -3.48 9.37 14.17
N TRP A 458 -3.93 9.90 15.32
CA TRP A 458 -4.54 9.02 16.32
C TRP A 458 -5.90 8.54 15.85
N LEU A 459 -6.20 7.27 16.13
CA LEU A 459 -7.48 6.66 15.78
C LEU A 459 -8.37 6.65 17.01
N LEU A 460 -9.56 7.26 16.87
CA LEU A 460 -10.61 7.25 17.88
C LEU A 460 -11.72 6.30 17.48
N ASN A 461 -12.13 5.44 18.39
CA ASN A 461 -13.40 4.73 18.28
C ASN A 461 -14.51 5.71 18.58
N VAL A 462 -15.41 5.92 17.63
CA VAL A 462 -16.55 6.82 17.76
C VAL A 462 -17.82 6.00 17.88
N PRO A 463 -18.51 6.01 19.02
CA PRO A 463 -19.80 5.34 19.15
C PRO A 463 -20.81 6.01 18.23
N LEU A 464 -21.58 5.23 17.48
CA LEU A 464 -22.64 5.72 16.63
C LEU A 464 -23.97 5.58 17.37
N VAL A 465 -24.79 6.60 17.29
CA VAL A 465 -26.17 6.49 17.79
C VAL A 465 -26.94 5.61 16.83
N ALA A 466 -27.65 4.60 17.32
CA ALA A 466 -28.44 3.68 16.50
C ALA A 466 -29.37 4.46 15.56
N GLY A 467 -29.26 4.19 14.25
CA GLY A 467 -30.04 4.87 13.22
C GLY A 467 -29.39 6.10 12.58
N ALA A 468 -28.19 6.52 13.02
CA ALA A 468 -27.42 7.52 12.30
C ALA A 468 -26.69 6.86 11.10
N PRO A 469 -26.77 7.44 9.88
CA PRO A 469 -26.06 6.88 8.74
C PRO A 469 -24.56 6.91 9.01
N VAL A 470 -23.87 5.79 8.75
CA VAL A 470 -22.40 5.70 8.84
C VAL A 470 -21.81 6.66 7.82
N GLN A 471 -21.31 7.79 8.29
CA GLN A 471 -20.59 8.72 7.44
C GLN A 471 -19.18 8.16 7.24
N THR A 472 -18.95 7.50 6.10
CA THR A 472 -17.60 7.13 5.66
C THR A 472 -16.72 8.39 5.64
N ALA A 473 -15.49 8.28 6.17
CA ALA A 473 -14.61 9.43 6.39
C ALA A 473 -14.28 10.27 5.13
N ALA A 474 -14.63 9.78 3.94
CA ALA A 474 -14.48 10.49 2.67
C ALA A 474 -15.59 11.51 2.36
N ALA A 475 -16.73 11.52 3.09
CA ALA A 475 -17.91 12.31 2.72
C ALA A 475 -18.25 13.46 3.68
N SER A 476 -17.67 13.57 4.89
CA SER A 476 -18.29 14.34 5.98
C SER A 476 -17.68 15.68 6.34
N ASP A 477 -16.77 16.25 5.57
CA ASP A 477 -16.23 17.61 5.84
C ASP A 477 -16.93 18.71 5.00
N ARG A 478 -18.08 18.39 4.40
CA ARG A 478 -18.84 19.36 3.61
C ARG A 478 -20.14 19.69 4.35
N PRO A 479 -20.39 20.96 4.65
CA PRO A 479 -21.72 21.36 5.08
C PRO A 479 -22.74 20.85 4.06
N THR A 480 -23.83 20.28 4.54
CA THR A 480 -24.97 19.88 3.69
C THR A 480 -25.64 21.16 3.21
N TYR A 481 -25.53 21.43 1.92
CA TYR A 481 -26.24 22.50 1.24
C TYR A 481 -27.32 21.88 0.37
N GLU A 482 -28.46 22.57 0.28
CA GLU A 482 -29.49 22.22 -0.70
C GLU A 482 -29.04 22.59 -2.11
N GLN A 483 -29.55 21.88 -3.11
CA GLN A 483 -29.23 22.18 -4.51
C GLN A 483 -29.69 23.63 -4.83
N GLY A 484 -28.77 24.43 -5.37
CA GLY A 484 -29.03 25.86 -5.64
C GLY A 484 -28.79 26.79 -4.44
N GLU A 485 -28.46 26.26 -3.25
CA GLU A 485 -28.16 27.10 -2.08
C GLU A 485 -26.97 28.02 -2.31
N ARG A 486 -27.19 29.33 -2.05
CA ARG A 486 -26.17 30.35 -2.18
C ARG A 486 -25.24 30.36 -0.98
N VAL A 487 -23.95 30.06 -1.19
CA VAL A 487 -22.92 30.04 -0.17
C VAL A 487 -21.86 31.09 -0.44
N VAL A 488 -21.34 31.73 0.59
CA VAL A 488 -20.17 32.63 0.48
C VAL A 488 -18.95 31.91 1.05
N HIS A 489 -18.05 31.52 0.16
CA HIS A 489 -16.79 30.87 0.50
C HIS A 489 -15.67 31.88 0.73
N LYS A 490 -14.96 31.81 1.84
CA LYS A 490 -13.73 32.56 2.08
C LYS A 490 -12.54 31.71 1.70
N VAL A 491 -11.82 32.10 0.67
CA VAL A 491 -10.65 31.39 0.13
C VAL A 491 -9.57 31.23 1.20
N ARG A 492 -9.09 30.02 1.39
CA ARG A 492 -8.04 29.69 2.36
C ARG A 492 -6.63 29.83 1.73
N LYS A 493 -5.60 29.93 2.56
CA LYS A 493 -4.21 29.97 2.05
C LYS A 493 -3.89 28.65 1.32
N GLY A 494 -3.42 28.76 0.07
CA GLY A 494 -3.12 27.61 -0.79
C GLY A 494 -4.31 26.98 -1.52
N GLU A 495 -5.52 27.49 -1.33
CA GLU A 495 -6.72 26.99 -2.01
C GLU A 495 -6.85 27.58 -3.42
N ASN A 496 -7.15 26.71 -4.39
CA ASN A 496 -7.36 27.10 -5.79
C ASN A 496 -8.84 26.99 -6.19
N LEU A 497 -9.18 27.57 -7.35
CA LEU A 497 -10.57 27.65 -7.81
C LEU A 497 -11.17 26.28 -8.13
N GLN A 498 -10.34 25.29 -8.53
CA GLN A 498 -10.75 23.90 -8.77
C GLN A 498 -11.22 23.23 -7.45
N GLN A 499 -10.47 23.44 -6.36
CA GLN A 499 -10.84 22.91 -5.05
C GLN A 499 -12.13 23.52 -4.51
N VAL A 500 -12.33 24.83 -4.74
CA VAL A 500 -13.56 25.51 -4.37
C VAL A 500 -14.73 24.98 -5.21
N ALA A 501 -14.55 24.79 -6.51
CA ALA A 501 -15.58 24.21 -7.38
C ALA A 501 -15.97 22.79 -6.95
N GLY A 502 -14.98 21.94 -6.67
CA GLY A 502 -15.21 20.59 -6.16
C GLY A 502 -15.94 20.55 -4.82
N ARG A 503 -15.65 21.49 -3.91
CA ARG A 503 -16.30 21.59 -2.59
C ARG A 503 -17.79 21.87 -2.69
N TYR A 504 -18.18 22.75 -3.61
CA TYR A 504 -19.58 23.15 -3.79
C TYR A 504 -20.28 22.41 -4.92
N ARG A 505 -19.70 21.32 -5.42
CA ARG A 505 -20.24 20.49 -6.51
C ARG A 505 -20.64 21.32 -7.74
N THR A 506 -19.87 22.34 -8.05
CA THR A 506 -20.07 23.22 -9.20
C THR A 506 -18.87 23.20 -10.13
N THR A 507 -18.85 24.06 -11.16
CA THR A 507 -17.76 24.16 -12.11
C THR A 507 -16.92 25.42 -11.89
N ILE A 508 -15.65 25.41 -12.37
CA ILE A 508 -14.81 26.62 -12.37
C ILE A 508 -15.47 27.73 -13.18
N ALA A 509 -16.14 27.38 -14.29
CA ALA A 509 -16.83 28.33 -15.15
C ALA A 509 -17.94 29.04 -14.37
N ASN A 510 -18.74 28.30 -13.61
CA ASN A 510 -19.79 28.86 -12.75
C ASN A 510 -19.22 29.77 -11.67
N LEU A 511 -18.16 29.35 -10.97
CA LEU A 511 -17.53 30.22 -9.96
C LEU A 511 -16.97 31.48 -10.57
N LYS A 512 -16.37 31.43 -11.76
CA LYS A 512 -15.89 32.61 -12.47
C LYS A 512 -17.04 33.53 -12.85
N ARG A 513 -18.14 33.01 -13.39
CA ARG A 513 -19.35 33.76 -13.79
C ARG A 513 -19.98 34.44 -12.59
N TRP A 514 -20.24 33.72 -11.51
CA TRP A 514 -20.91 34.26 -10.33
C TRP A 514 -20.09 35.32 -9.60
N ASN A 515 -18.77 35.26 -9.73
CA ASN A 515 -17.86 36.17 -9.04
C ASN A 515 -17.14 37.14 -9.98
N ARG A 516 -17.53 37.21 -11.26
CA ARG A 516 -16.91 38.06 -12.30
C ARG A 516 -15.38 37.96 -12.35
N LEU A 517 -14.85 36.72 -12.23
CA LEU A 517 -13.41 36.50 -12.23
C LEU A 517 -12.86 36.42 -13.66
N GLY A 518 -11.92 37.30 -14.01
CA GLY A 518 -11.25 37.28 -15.32
C GLY A 518 -10.25 36.13 -15.47
N SER A 519 -9.74 35.58 -14.35
CA SER A 519 -8.78 34.48 -14.34
C SER A 519 -9.15 33.41 -13.32
N THR A 520 -8.38 32.31 -13.25
CA THR A 520 -8.53 31.26 -12.22
C THR A 520 -7.77 31.56 -10.95
N VAL A 521 -7.02 32.66 -10.90
CA VAL A 521 -6.21 33.04 -9.75
C VAL A 521 -7.13 33.67 -8.69
N ILE A 522 -7.13 33.10 -7.50
CA ILE A 522 -7.83 33.58 -6.32
C ILE A 522 -6.84 33.83 -5.16
N ARG A 523 -7.17 34.72 -4.26
CA ARG A 523 -6.27 35.14 -3.16
C ARG A 523 -6.82 34.66 -1.82
N PRO A 524 -5.95 34.26 -0.88
CA PRO A 524 -6.39 33.96 0.50
C PRO A 524 -7.18 35.12 1.09
N GLY A 525 -8.33 34.77 1.72
CA GLY A 525 -9.26 35.76 2.27
C GLY A 525 -10.31 36.29 1.30
N GLN A 526 -10.16 36.10 0.00
CA GLN A 526 -11.15 36.48 -1.02
C GLN A 526 -12.49 35.76 -0.75
N ARG A 527 -13.59 36.48 -0.87
CA ARG A 527 -14.94 35.92 -0.72
C ARG A 527 -15.50 35.58 -2.09
N LEU A 528 -15.89 34.32 -2.28
CA LEU A 528 -16.50 33.82 -3.51
C LEU A 528 -17.92 33.36 -3.24
N VAL A 529 -18.85 33.76 -4.10
CA VAL A 529 -20.21 33.23 -4.11
C VAL A 529 -20.18 31.91 -4.89
N ALA A 530 -20.75 30.88 -4.30
CA ALA A 530 -20.98 29.58 -4.93
C ALA A 530 -22.47 29.19 -4.72
N TYR A 531 -23.06 28.52 -5.72
CA TYR A 531 -24.33 27.85 -5.60
C TYR A 531 -24.11 26.36 -5.60
N TYR A 532 -24.54 25.66 -4.55
CA TYR A 532 -24.24 24.26 -4.34
C TYR A 532 -24.98 23.36 -5.33
N GLY A 533 -24.27 22.41 -5.92
CA GLY A 533 -24.88 21.40 -6.79
C GLY A 533 -25.33 21.91 -8.16
N GLU A 534 -25.20 23.19 -8.44
CA GLU A 534 -25.36 23.72 -9.78
C GLU A 534 -24.19 23.31 -10.67
N LYS A 535 -24.27 22.06 -11.11
CA LYS A 535 -23.66 21.60 -12.35
C LYS A 535 -24.72 21.81 -13.39
N GLY A 536 -24.40 22.51 -14.49
CA GLY A 536 -25.30 22.47 -15.61
C GLY A 536 -25.61 21.00 -15.95
N ASP A 537 -26.89 20.62 -15.86
CA ASP A 537 -27.33 19.28 -16.24
C ASP A 537 -27.25 19.17 -17.77
N GLY A 538 -26.41 18.31 -18.26
CA GLY A 538 -26.17 18.10 -19.68
C GLY A 538 -25.12 19.06 -20.28
N PRO A 539 -24.81 18.94 -21.56
CA PRO A 539 -23.96 19.88 -22.26
C PRO A 539 -24.64 21.25 -22.15
N ASN A 540 -24.16 22.07 -21.21
CA ASN A 540 -24.68 23.40 -21.04
C ASN A 540 -24.26 24.22 -22.27
N ILE A 541 -25.09 24.14 -23.31
CA ILE A 541 -25.04 25.07 -24.42
C ILE A 541 -25.57 26.35 -23.79
N ASP A 542 -24.67 27.12 -23.20
CA ASP A 542 -24.95 28.48 -22.76
C ASP A 542 -25.22 29.28 -24.02
N VAL A 543 -26.48 29.28 -24.46
CA VAL A 543 -26.98 30.08 -25.58
C VAL A 543 -27.08 31.52 -25.07
N ASN A 544 -25.91 32.09 -24.75
CA ASN A 544 -25.81 33.52 -24.62
C ASN A 544 -26.02 34.11 -26.03
N PRO A 545 -26.79 35.17 -26.27
CA PRO A 545 -27.05 35.71 -27.61
C PRO A 545 -25.79 36.33 -28.28
N GLY A 546 -24.73 35.57 -28.36
CA GLY A 546 -23.42 35.90 -28.89
C GLY A 546 -22.51 34.71 -29.10
N THR A 547 -22.93 33.51 -28.73
CA THR A 547 -22.10 32.30 -28.94
C THR A 547 -22.34 31.72 -30.33
N PRO A 548 -21.33 31.53 -31.17
CA PRO A 548 -21.51 31.11 -32.57
C PRO A 548 -21.73 29.57 -32.65
N VAL A 549 -22.91 29.10 -32.28
CA VAL A 549 -23.35 27.72 -32.50
C VAL A 549 -24.55 27.74 -33.45
N THR A 550 -24.45 27.01 -34.55
CA THR A 550 -25.51 26.90 -35.53
C THR A 550 -25.94 25.44 -35.64
N VAL A 551 -27.23 25.12 -35.61
CA VAL A 551 -27.72 23.77 -35.86
C VAL A 551 -28.14 23.72 -37.35
N ALA A 552 -27.43 22.97 -38.15
CA ALA A 552 -27.76 22.72 -39.56
C ALA A 552 -27.94 21.22 -39.77
N ALA A 553 -29.07 20.85 -40.34
CA ALA A 553 -29.43 19.44 -40.69
C ALA A 553 -29.22 18.40 -39.58
N GLY A 554 -29.65 18.71 -38.34
CA GLY A 554 -29.55 17.79 -37.22
C GLY A 554 -28.16 17.64 -36.62
N ARG A 555 -27.20 18.48 -37.01
CA ARG A 555 -25.84 18.49 -36.47
C ARG A 555 -25.53 19.81 -35.76
N ILE A 556 -24.78 19.74 -34.68
CA ILE A 556 -24.34 20.91 -33.91
C ILE A 556 -23.01 21.36 -34.46
N GLU A 557 -22.97 22.59 -35.03
CA GLU A 557 -21.78 23.24 -35.53
C GLU A 557 -21.26 24.25 -34.53
N TYR A 558 -19.97 24.19 -34.20
CA TYR A 558 -19.31 25.11 -33.28
C TYR A 558 -18.23 25.93 -34.02
N ARG A 559 -18.21 27.21 -33.79
CA ARG A 559 -17.17 28.09 -34.31
C ARG A 559 -16.05 28.24 -33.29
N VAL A 560 -14.84 27.79 -33.66
CA VAL A 560 -13.63 27.82 -32.84
C VAL A 560 -13.34 29.24 -32.36
N GLN A 561 -13.06 29.37 -31.07
CA GLN A 561 -12.72 30.65 -30.45
C GLN A 561 -11.21 30.73 -30.15
N GLN A 562 -10.72 31.93 -29.84
CA GLN A 562 -9.32 32.14 -29.46
C GLN A 562 -8.99 31.39 -28.17
N GLY A 563 -7.99 30.50 -28.21
CA GLY A 563 -7.56 29.65 -27.11
C GLY A 563 -8.22 28.25 -27.07
N ASP A 564 -9.10 27.95 -28.06
CA ASP A 564 -9.63 26.61 -28.20
C ASP A 564 -8.60 25.62 -28.72
N THR A 565 -8.66 24.39 -28.20
CA THR A 565 -7.95 23.22 -28.72
C THR A 565 -8.93 22.12 -29.00
N LEU A 566 -8.60 21.15 -29.85
CA LEU A 566 -9.46 20.00 -30.12
C LEU A 566 -9.84 19.25 -28.81
N ASN A 567 -8.92 19.16 -27.88
CA ASN A 567 -9.18 18.59 -26.56
C ASN A 567 -10.12 19.43 -25.69
N SER A 568 -10.02 20.76 -25.75
CA SER A 568 -10.94 21.64 -25.01
C SER A 568 -12.35 21.61 -25.59
N ILE A 569 -12.47 21.53 -26.91
CA ILE A 569 -13.73 21.43 -27.64
C ILE A 569 -14.37 20.03 -27.39
N SER A 570 -13.58 18.96 -27.45
CA SER A 570 -14.04 17.60 -27.10
C SER A 570 -14.66 17.55 -25.71
N ARG A 571 -14.02 18.15 -24.71
CA ARG A 571 -14.58 18.23 -23.34
C ARG A 571 -15.77 19.16 -23.23
N LYS A 572 -15.76 20.29 -23.95
CA LYS A 572 -16.82 21.30 -23.92
C LYS A 572 -18.16 20.75 -24.40
N PHE A 573 -18.11 19.89 -25.41
CA PHE A 573 -19.29 19.29 -26.03
C PHE A 573 -19.52 17.82 -25.64
N SER A 574 -18.72 17.28 -24.71
CA SER A 574 -18.76 15.87 -24.30
C SER A 574 -18.66 14.91 -25.48
N ALA A 575 -17.99 15.32 -26.56
CA ALA A 575 -17.76 14.54 -27.76
C ALA A 575 -16.39 13.85 -27.63
N PRO A 576 -16.30 12.51 -27.75
CA PRO A 576 -15.02 11.82 -27.74
C PRO A 576 -14.09 12.43 -28.79
N LEU A 577 -12.83 12.68 -28.45
CA LEU A 577 -11.88 13.35 -29.36
C LEU A 577 -11.79 12.65 -30.72
N ASN A 578 -11.81 11.33 -30.73
CA ASN A 578 -11.76 10.54 -31.97
C ASN A 578 -13.00 10.78 -32.86
N ASP A 579 -14.16 10.98 -32.25
CA ASP A 579 -15.40 11.28 -32.99
C ASP A 579 -15.36 12.72 -33.52
N LEU A 580 -14.91 13.68 -32.70
CA LEU A 580 -14.70 15.05 -33.13
C LEU A 580 -13.75 15.15 -34.33
N LEU A 581 -12.64 14.41 -34.30
CA LEU A 581 -11.68 14.32 -35.41
C LEU A 581 -12.32 13.71 -36.65
N ARG A 582 -13.05 12.58 -36.49
CA ARG A 582 -13.71 11.88 -37.59
C ARG A 582 -14.82 12.71 -38.23
N TRP A 583 -15.66 13.39 -37.44
CA TRP A 583 -16.75 14.21 -37.94
C TRP A 583 -16.26 15.40 -38.75
N ASN A 584 -15.04 15.90 -38.45
CA ASN A 584 -14.46 17.08 -39.07
C ASN A 584 -13.32 16.76 -40.06
N ASN A 585 -13.08 15.47 -40.32
CA ASN A 585 -11.97 15.03 -41.19
C ASN A 585 -10.60 15.55 -40.74
N LEU A 586 -10.38 15.61 -39.41
CA LEU A 586 -9.15 16.07 -38.76
C LEU A 586 -8.30 14.90 -38.23
N SER A 587 -7.01 15.14 -38.04
CA SER A 587 -6.07 14.24 -37.37
C SER A 587 -5.67 14.78 -36.00
N THR A 588 -5.02 13.94 -35.17
CA THR A 588 -4.54 14.34 -33.83
C THR A 588 -3.51 15.48 -33.85
N GLY A 589 -2.87 15.71 -34.98
CA GLY A 589 -1.92 16.83 -35.19
C GLY A 589 -2.51 18.04 -35.92
N SER A 590 -3.82 18.04 -36.22
CA SER A 590 -4.45 19.16 -36.93
C SER A 590 -4.50 20.40 -36.04
N VAL A 591 -4.08 21.54 -36.61
CA VAL A 591 -4.18 22.84 -35.93
C VAL A 591 -5.51 23.47 -36.33
N ILE A 592 -6.26 23.93 -35.34
CA ILE A 592 -7.53 24.64 -35.50
C ILE A 592 -7.30 26.12 -35.21
N HIS A 593 -7.97 27.01 -35.97
CA HIS A 593 -7.83 28.45 -35.82
C HIS A 593 -9.14 29.10 -35.36
N PRO A 594 -9.09 30.21 -34.64
CA PRO A 594 -10.28 30.96 -34.31
C PRO A 594 -11.07 31.32 -35.59
N GLY A 595 -12.37 30.94 -35.58
CA GLY A 595 -13.23 31.12 -36.75
C GLY A 595 -13.55 29.84 -37.52
N ASP A 596 -12.76 28.76 -37.34
CA ASP A 596 -13.03 27.47 -37.94
C ASP A 596 -14.40 26.92 -37.46
N ARG A 597 -15.08 26.17 -38.32
CA ARG A 597 -16.36 25.52 -37.98
C ARG A 597 -16.14 24.03 -37.79
N LEU A 598 -16.53 23.52 -36.63
CA LEU A 598 -16.41 22.12 -36.31
C LEU A 598 -17.76 21.54 -35.92
N PHE A 599 -18.07 20.38 -36.47
CA PHE A 599 -19.20 19.55 -35.99
C PHE A 599 -18.81 18.92 -34.66
N VAL A 600 -19.67 19.15 -33.62
CA VAL A 600 -19.34 18.77 -32.23
C VAL A 600 -20.38 17.82 -31.61
N GLY A 601 -21.43 17.44 -32.36
CA GLY A 601 -22.44 16.51 -31.91
C GLY A 601 -23.65 16.46 -32.83
N GLU A 602 -24.57 15.54 -32.57
CA GLU A 602 -25.89 15.46 -33.22
C GLU A 602 -26.94 16.09 -32.31
N ALA A 603 -27.84 16.87 -32.88
CA ALA A 603 -28.96 17.41 -32.11
C ALA A 603 -29.93 16.25 -31.78
N PRO A 604 -30.43 16.17 -30.52
CA PRO A 604 -31.41 15.14 -30.18
C PRO A 604 -32.64 15.29 -31.07
N ALA A 605 -33.01 14.21 -31.77
CA ALA A 605 -34.23 14.15 -32.54
C ALA A 605 -35.43 14.20 -31.55
N GLY A 606 -36.09 15.36 -31.48
CA GLY A 606 -37.25 15.44 -30.61
C GLY A 606 -37.87 16.83 -30.54
N GLY A 607 -39.00 16.98 -31.13
CA GLY A 607 -39.89 18.12 -30.91
C GLY A 607 -40.89 18.32 -32.02
N ALA A 608 -41.77 17.39 -32.26
CA ALA A 608 -43.08 17.67 -32.84
C ALA A 608 -44.12 16.75 -32.19
N ALA A 609 -45.22 17.35 -31.82
CA ALA A 609 -46.24 16.83 -30.96
C ALA A 609 -47.14 15.72 -31.56
N GLN A 610 -47.70 14.94 -30.61
CA GLN A 610 -49.01 14.29 -30.60
C GLN A 610 -49.34 13.16 -31.58
N GLY A 611 -49.79 12.07 -30.97
CA GLY A 611 -50.61 11.05 -31.61
C GLY A 611 -50.64 9.73 -30.84
N VAL A 612 -51.62 9.61 -29.99
CA VAL A 612 -52.03 8.38 -29.28
C VAL A 612 -52.39 7.31 -30.29
N SER A 613 -51.96 6.06 -30.15
CA SER A 613 -52.86 4.89 -30.12
C SER A 613 -52.11 3.58 -29.91
N ASP A 614 -52.73 2.81 -29.06
CA ASP A 614 -52.71 1.41 -28.75
C ASP A 614 -52.27 0.43 -29.86
N GLY A 615 -51.71 -0.69 -29.42
CA GLY A 615 -51.92 -1.92 -30.09
C GLY A 615 -50.71 -2.85 -30.16
N GLY A 616 -50.64 -3.72 -29.28
CA GLY A 616 -50.25 -5.06 -29.12
C GLY A 616 -49.47 -5.82 -30.21
N ALA A 617 -48.84 -6.80 -29.66
CA ALA A 617 -48.51 -8.10 -30.24
C ALA A 617 -47.08 -8.27 -30.76
N ALA A 618 -46.51 -9.25 -30.13
CA ALA A 618 -45.33 -10.01 -30.43
C ALA A 618 -45.06 -10.28 -31.91
N ALA A 619 -43.83 -10.16 -32.31
CA ALA A 619 -43.27 -11.03 -33.32
C ALA A 619 -41.76 -11.20 -33.06
N LYS A 620 -41.40 -12.42 -33.01
CA LYS A 620 -40.14 -13.10 -32.92
C LYS A 620 -39.33 -12.87 -34.19
N ALA A 621 -38.01 -12.92 -34.03
CA ALA A 621 -36.99 -13.32 -34.99
C ALA A 621 -36.35 -12.24 -35.87
N ALA A 622 -35.09 -12.02 -35.70
CA ALA A 622 -34.03 -12.61 -36.53
C ALA A 622 -32.68 -12.07 -36.03
N GLU A 623 -31.88 -12.98 -35.59
CA GLU A 623 -30.46 -12.80 -35.32
C GLU A 623 -29.74 -12.38 -36.59
N GLY A 624 -29.29 -11.17 -36.65
CA GLY A 624 -28.25 -10.73 -37.57
C GLY A 624 -26.95 -10.67 -36.82
N SER A 625 -26.17 -11.73 -36.76
CA SER A 625 -24.83 -11.71 -36.18
C SER A 625 -23.96 -10.76 -37.01
N SER A 626 -23.57 -9.64 -36.41
CA SER A 626 -22.65 -8.74 -37.06
C SER A 626 -21.24 -9.23 -36.77
N THR A 627 -20.55 -9.72 -37.82
CA THR A 627 -19.15 -10.11 -37.72
C THR A 627 -18.26 -8.86 -37.69
N ILE A 628 -17.51 -8.68 -36.62
CA ILE A 628 -16.52 -7.61 -36.44
C ILE A 628 -15.12 -8.19 -36.66
N THR A 629 -14.26 -7.49 -37.39
CA THR A 629 -12.86 -7.87 -37.56
C THR A 629 -11.98 -7.05 -36.64
N TYR A 630 -11.18 -7.74 -35.81
CA TYR A 630 -10.21 -7.10 -34.91
C TYR A 630 -8.78 -7.41 -35.34
N ARG A 631 -7.95 -6.40 -35.49
CA ARG A 631 -6.52 -6.58 -35.77
C ARG A 631 -5.73 -6.57 -34.46
N VAL A 632 -5.07 -7.67 -34.13
CA VAL A 632 -4.24 -7.87 -32.94
C VAL A 632 -3.12 -6.85 -32.89
N ARG A 633 -2.97 -6.19 -31.74
CA ARG A 633 -1.91 -5.23 -31.46
C ARG A 633 -0.83 -5.86 -30.59
N LYS A 634 0.37 -5.31 -30.55
CA LYS A 634 1.47 -5.76 -29.68
C LYS A 634 1.02 -5.69 -28.21
N GLY A 635 1.05 -6.83 -27.51
CA GLY A 635 0.63 -6.97 -26.11
C GLY A 635 -0.86 -7.33 -25.90
N ASP A 636 -1.62 -7.63 -26.97
CA ASP A 636 -2.96 -8.17 -26.84
C ASP A 636 -2.94 -9.65 -26.44
N THR A 637 -3.87 -10.03 -25.59
CA THR A 637 -4.14 -11.41 -25.20
C THR A 637 -5.58 -11.78 -25.58
N LEU A 638 -5.86 -13.07 -25.78
CA LEU A 638 -7.22 -13.56 -26.06
C LEU A 638 -8.22 -13.10 -25.00
N HIS A 639 -7.83 -13.10 -23.72
CA HIS A 639 -8.66 -12.60 -22.61
C HIS A 639 -8.99 -11.11 -22.73
N ARG A 640 -8.01 -10.30 -23.13
CA ARG A 640 -8.21 -8.85 -23.30
C ARG A 640 -9.15 -8.57 -24.47
N ILE A 641 -8.98 -9.28 -25.58
CA ILE A 641 -9.82 -9.13 -26.77
C ILE A 641 -11.25 -9.61 -26.48
N ALA A 642 -11.40 -10.76 -25.85
CA ALA A 642 -12.70 -11.31 -25.46
C ALA A 642 -13.47 -10.31 -24.57
N ARG A 643 -12.80 -9.74 -23.57
CA ARG A 643 -13.38 -8.73 -22.67
C ARG A 643 -13.74 -7.43 -23.39
N LEU A 644 -12.98 -7.02 -24.41
CA LEU A 644 -13.24 -5.80 -25.18
C LEU A 644 -14.55 -5.87 -25.96
N TYR A 645 -14.94 -7.08 -26.37
CA TYR A 645 -16.16 -7.31 -27.16
C TYR A 645 -17.29 -8.00 -26.40
N ASP A 646 -17.12 -8.19 -25.09
CA ASP A 646 -18.07 -8.86 -24.21
C ASP A 646 -18.41 -10.28 -24.64
N VAL A 647 -17.39 -11.04 -25.04
CA VAL A 647 -17.46 -12.43 -25.46
C VAL A 647 -16.48 -13.29 -24.66
N THR A 648 -16.67 -14.59 -24.68
CA THR A 648 -15.76 -15.53 -23.99
C THR A 648 -14.51 -15.81 -24.83
N VAL A 649 -13.40 -16.15 -24.15
CA VAL A 649 -12.15 -16.56 -24.81
C VAL A 649 -12.39 -17.75 -25.73
N ASN A 650 -13.22 -18.72 -25.31
CA ASN A 650 -13.55 -19.91 -26.10
C ASN A 650 -14.31 -19.55 -27.39
N GLN A 651 -15.17 -18.55 -27.37
CA GLN A 651 -15.84 -18.05 -28.58
C GLN A 651 -14.83 -17.44 -29.57
N VAL A 652 -13.91 -16.59 -29.07
CA VAL A 652 -12.86 -16.01 -29.93
C VAL A 652 -11.97 -17.09 -30.51
N ILE A 653 -11.63 -18.13 -29.75
CA ILE A 653 -10.86 -19.29 -30.23
C ILE A 653 -11.64 -20.04 -31.32
N ALA A 654 -12.91 -20.36 -31.08
CA ALA A 654 -13.75 -21.11 -32.00
C ALA A 654 -13.94 -20.38 -33.33
N TRP A 655 -14.24 -19.08 -33.31
CA TRP A 655 -14.46 -18.29 -34.53
C TRP A 655 -13.21 -18.10 -35.37
N ASN A 656 -12.03 -18.29 -34.80
CA ASN A 656 -10.75 -18.04 -35.47
C ASN A 656 -9.87 -19.27 -35.64
N GLY A 657 -10.35 -20.47 -35.25
CA GLY A 657 -9.58 -21.71 -35.35
C GLY A 657 -8.28 -21.70 -34.55
N LEU A 658 -8.25 -21.00 -33.43
CA LEU A 658 -7.07 -20.89 -32.58
C LEU A 658 -7.00 -22.03 -31.57
N SER A 659 -5.81 -22.30 -31.01
CA SER A 659 -5.65 -23.22 -29.89
C SER A 659 -5.64 -22.43 -28.58
N GLU A 660 -5.99 -23.05 -27.44
CA GLU A 660 -5.98 -22.42 -26.12
C GLU A 660 -4.58 -21.88 -25.73
N GLN A 661 -3.52 -22.46 -26.26
CA GLN A 661 -2.13 -22.03 -26.07
C GLN A 661 -1.60 -21.20 -27.26
N GLY A 662 -2.48 -20.78 -28.18
CA GLY A 662 -2.10 -20.03 -29.36
C GLY A 662 -1.59 -18.66 -29.08
N VAL A 663 -0.35 -18.38 -29.49
CA VAL A 663 0.25 -17.06 -29.38
C VAL A 663 -0.37 -16.16 -30.45
N LEU A 664 -0.96 -15.04 -30.03
CA LEU A 664 -1.45 -14.01 -30.94
C LEU A 664 -0.27 -13.22 -31.55
N ILE A 665 -0.29 -13.13 -32.89
CA ILE A 665 0.77 -12.37 -33.61
C ILE A 665 0.26 -10.95 -33.86
N PRO A 666 1.03 -9.89 -33.52
CA PRO A 666 0.67 -8.53 -33.87
C PRO A 666 0.43 -8.39 -35.37
N GLY A 667 -0.72 -7.78 -35.72
CA GLY A 667 -1.19 -7.70 -37.14
C GLY A 667 -2.17 -8.80 -37.56
N GLN A 668 -2.28 -9.88 -36.83
CA GLN A 668 -3.27 -10.94 -37.08
C GLN A 668 -4.68 -10.36 -36.98
N VAL A 669 -5.56 -10.80 -37.89
CA VAL A 669 -6.95 -10.36 -37.91
C VAL A 669 -7.81 -11.46 -37.31
N LEU A 670 -8.59 -11.11 -36.31
CA LEU A 670 -9.54 -12.02 -35.66
C LEU A 670 -10.97 -11.63 -36.02
N LYS A 671 -11.80 -12.65 -36.23
CA LYS A 671 -13.25 -12.51 -36.35
C LYS A 671 -13.88 -12.55 -34.97
N ILE A 672 -14.77 -11.60 -34.70
CA ILE A 672 -15.59 -11.54 -33.49
C ILE A 672 -17.06 -11.49 -33.94
N GLU A 673 -17.83 -12.48 -33.57
CA GLU A 673 -19.27 -12.52 -33.86
C GLU A 673 -20.04 -12.03 -32.63
N ARG A 674 -20.94 -11.07 -32.84
CA ARG A 674 -21.70 -10.42 -31.76
C ARG A 674 -23.21 -10.63 -31.98
#